data_5604476c48990fdeb54c38244972664a
#
_entry.id   5604476c48990fdeb54c38244972664a
#
_cell.length_a   1.000
_cell.length_b   1.000
_cell.length_c   1.000
_cell.angle_alpha   90.00
_cell.angle_beta   90.00
_cell.angle_gamma   90.00
#
_symmetry.space_group_name_H-M   'P 1'
#
loop_
_entity.id
_entity.type
_entity.pdbx_description
1 polymer ?
#
loop_
_entity_poly.entity_id
_entity_poly.type
_entity_poly.pdbx_seq_one_letter_code
_entity_poly.pdbx_strand_id
1 'polypeptide(L)'
;MPRNRSIVPMIAMLAAMQALAQNPATSVNVDANANRHPINPNIYGIAYGDAHDMTTLNAPLNRWGGDATSRYNWQIDAHSAGADWYFETYSDGSGTPAGSADTFVATTRAAKGAEPLFTIPMIDYLANLGSNRSTLEGFSVKKYGAQQATDPYNSDAGNGVSSATGKNITGNNPLDTGVANSAAIQENWLKHFVATFGPATTSTGIKYYILDNEPSLWYSTHRDVHPNPSTYEEMYNKIVAYASAIRSVDPAAKIVGPEEWSWWAMFFSGFDQANGSSAANSDYNTHGQMYYYPWLLEQLYAYKQKTGTQLLDVLTVHCYNGAPSGSDDSLAGQQYRNRETRILWDPTFQDPSWYGDIGINGRVINWIPTMKAIVSQYHPGLEIGCTEYNWGDEPNLNGATTQADVLGIYGREGFDLATRWTVAKNTGTTPTTYYVTYLASQIYRNYDGNDFAFGETSVEANVANPDDLSAFASVRESDGALTVMVINKQQGSTPVTVSLANFSTSGKAQVWQINSASQTSIARRTDLSVANNSISETVPSQSITLFVIPAGSALAAPTAPTGLAAIVGNGTVTLTWNAAGGATSYTVKRGIASGGPYSAVATVAGSTTSFKDSGLTNGTTYYFVVTGSNSAGTSPNSAVLAATPLVPPTFTTSATAKPNPVTQGTSTAINATVRDTANTLTNGVVQIRVLDPTGATALTQNFTGQSFTTGQTHPYSVNLVPSSAGTYTVKIGVFSSTFQLWSWNGSAASITVNSNLTFKSSATPAPSTFAPGATTKIAVSVTDTGTAALSNAIVELQVFDKSGNAAMTTYWTGQTFTAGKALQFSYTWTSSASLATGTYSVDIGVFDATWSHNYYWNGSAGSITISNAEASAKH
;
A
#
# COMPACT_ATOMS: atom_id res chain seq x y z
N MET A 1 -52.61 -61.86 45.12
CA MET A 1 -52.21 -60.55 44.58
C MET A 1 -50.68 -60.52 44.60
N PRO A 2 -50.00 -60.64 43.43
CA PRO A 2 -48.56 -60.33 43.38
C PRO A 2 -48.35 -59.13 42.48
N ARG A 3 -47.44 -58.25 42.91
CA ARG A 3 -46.96 -57.03 42.15
C ARG A 3 -45.91 -57.45 41.14
N ASN A 4 -46.20 -57.21 39.83
CA ASN A 4 -45.21 -57.28 38.76
C ASN A 4 -44.27 -56.08 38.87
N ARG A 5 -42.97 -56.32 39.08
CA ARG A 5 -41.91 -55.36 38.84
C ARG A 5 -41.41 -55.54 37.40
N SER A 6 -41.65 -54.52 36.53
CA SER A 6 -41.03 -54.43 35.22
C SER A 6 -39.56 -53.99 35.40
N ILE A 7 -38.65 -54.79 34.90
CA ILE A 7 -37.24 -54.46 34.75
C ILE A 7 -37.07 -53.78 33.36
N VAL A 8 -36.69 -52.53 33.34
CA VAL A 8 -36.27 -51.80 32.14
C VAL A 8 -34.80 -52.12 31.91
N PRO A 9 -34.38 -52.69 30.80
CA PRO A 9 -32.94 -52.81 30.50
C PRO A 9 -32.36 -51.46 30.13
N MET A 10 -31.36 -51.00 30.86
CA MET A 10 -30.52 -49.90 30.60
C MET A 10 -29.61 -50.23 29.42
N ILE A 11 -29.96 -49.78 28.21
CA ILE A 11 -29.08 -49.88 27.05
C ILE A 11 -28.00 -48.85 27.24
N ALA A 12 -26.80 -49.29 27.62
CA ALA A 12 -25.59 -48.48 27.55
C ALA A 12 -25.26 -48.27 26.08
N MET A 13 -25.47 -47.03 25.58
CA MET A 13 -24.88 -46.60 24.33
C MET A 13 -23.37 -46.47 24.54
N LEU A 14 -22.61 -47.49 24.15
CA LEU A 14 -21.19 -47.36 23.85
C LEU A 14 -21.11 -46.54 22.53
N ALA A 15 -20.77 -45.28 22.64
CA ALA A 15 -20.24 -44.52 21.52
C ALA A 15 -18.88 -45.15 21.18
N ALA A 16 -18.87 -46.06 20.20
CA ALA A 16 -17.63 -46.50 19.57
C ALA A 16 -17.01 -45.27 18.88
N MET A 17 -16.03 -44.62 19.52
CA MET A 17 -15.06 -43.82 18.81
C MET A 17 -14.38 -44.77 17.80
N GLN A 18 -14.77 -44.72 16.55
CA GLN A 18 -13.97 -45.30 15.48
C GLN A 18 -12.63 -44.58 15.51
N ALA A 19 -11.62 -45.20 16.08
CA ALA A 19 -10.24 -44.76 15.83
C ALA A 19 -10.03 -44.84 14.33
N LEU A 20 -9.87 -43.67 13.68
CA LEU A 20 -9.52 -43.65 12.26
C LEU A 20 -8.27 -44.50 12.08
N ALA A 21 -8.32 -45.44 11.15
CA ALA A 21 -7.21 -46.32 10.86
C ALA A 21 -5.95 -45.50 10.52
N GLN A 22 -4.82 -45.98 11.00
CA GLN A 22 -3.53 -45.38 10.63
C GLN A 22 -3.30 -45.54 9.13
N ASN A 23 -2.89 -44.46 8.47
CA ASN A 23 -2.58 -44.51 7.06
C ASN A 23 -1.29 -45.34 6.80
N PRO A 24 -1.05 -45.79 5.55
CA PRO A 24 0.21 -46.42 5.18
C PRO A 24 1.39 -45.48 5.48
N ALA A 25 2.51 -46.10 5.86
CA ALA A 25 3.76 -45.36 6.07
C ALA A 25 4.24 -44.71 4.76
N THR A 26 4.75 -43.50 4.85
CA THR A 26 5.28 -42.76 3.70
C THR A 26 6.63 -42.16 4.01
N SER A 27 7.36 -41.75 2.94
CA SER A 27 8.67 -41.12 3.05
C SER A 27 8.62 -39.68 2.51
N VAL A 28 9.34 -38.82 3.20
CA VAL A 28 9.71 -37.49 2.72
C VAL A 28 11.20 -37.47 2.45
N ASN A 29 11.60 -37.25 1.21
CA ASN A 29 13.00 -37.22 0.81
C ASN A 29 13.44 -35.77 0.65
N VAL A 30 14.37 -35.30 1.48
CA VAL A 30 14.92 -33.96 1.47
C VAL A 30 16.36 -33.98 1.01
N ASP A 31 16.69 -33.14 0.01
CA ASP A 31 18.07 -32.93 -0.41
C ASP A 31 18.43 -31.45 -0.23
N ALA A 32 19.27 -31.16 0.76
CA ALA A 32 19.66 -29.80 1.12
C ALA A 32 20.51 -29.08 0.05
N ASN A 33 21.00 -29.78 -0.95
CA ASN A 33 21.79 -29.21 -2.06
C ASN A 33 21.03 -29.15 -3.38
N ALA A 34 19.88 -29.80 -3.49
CA ALA A 34 19.09 -29.80 -4.72
C ALA A 34 18.07 -28.66 -4.77
N ASN A 35 17.79 -28.15 -5.95
CA ASN A 35 16.77 -27.13 -6.26
C ASN A 35 16.85 -25.85 -5.38
N ARG A 36 18.05 -25.46 -4.99
CA ARG A 36 18.29 -24.31 -4.11
C ARG A 36 17.95 -23.00 -4.79
N HIS A 37 17.05 -22.23 -4.16
CA HIS A 37 16.74 -20.86 -4.57
C HIS A 37 16.20 -20.06 -3.37
N PRO A 38 16.27 -18.71 -3.40
CA PRO A 38 15.71 -17.87 -2.34
C PRO A 38 14.19 -18.04 -2.24
N ILE A 39 13.68 -18.05 -1.03
CA ILE A 39 12.25 -17.81 -0.73
C ILE A 39 12.11 -16.32 -0.47
N ASN A 40 11.35 -15.62 -1.31
CA ASN A 40 11.06 -14.22 -1.07
C ASN A 40 10.12 -14.09 0.15
N PRO A 41 10.51 -13.38 1.22
CA PRO A 41 9.65 -13.26 2.40
C PRO A 41 8.30 -12.60 2.09
N ASN A 42 8.18 -11.83 1.03
CA ASN A 42 6.96 -11.15 0.63
C ASN A 42 5.80 -12.09 0.22
N ILE A 43 6.04 -13.40 0.09
CA ILE A 43 4.96 -14.38 -0.12
C ILE A 43 4.10 -14.61 1.14
N TYR A 44 4.52 -14.15 2.29
CA TYR A 44 3.82 -14.30 3.58
C TYR A 44 3.02 -13.05 3.97
N GLY A 45 2.63 -12.23 3.01
CA GLY A 45 1.83 -11.03 3.21
C GLY A 45 0.37 -11.34 3.57
N ILE A 46 -0.29 -10.35 4.15
CA ILE A 46 -1.71 -10.37 4.49
C ILE A 46 -2.40 -9.09 4.02
N ALA A 47 -3.72 -9.09 3.94
CA ALA A 47 -4.52 -7.89 3.70
C ALA A 47 -5.20 -7.44 5.00
N TYR A 48 -5.19 -6.14 5.27
CA TYR A 48 -5.86 -5.49 6.41
C TYR A 48 -5.49 -6.07 7.78
N GLY A 49 -4.23 -6.48 7.96
CA GLY A 49 -3.71 -6.88 9.26
C GLY A 49 -3.62 -5.68 10.20
N ASP A 50 -4.08 -5.86 11.43
CA ASP A 50 -3.82 -4.90 12.49
C ASP A 50 -2.40 -5.07 13.08
N ALA A 51 -2.00 -4.24 14.04
CA ALA A 51 -0.67 -4.28 14.62
C ALA A 51 -0.37 -5.62 15.35
N HIS A 52 -1.38 -6.27 15.89
CA HIS A 52 -1.25 -7.59 16.51
C HIS A 52 -0.99 -8.66 15.46
N ASP A 53 -1.75 -8.66 14.37
CA ASP A 53 -1.59 -9.60 13.26
C ASP A 53 -0.21 -9.48 12.64
N MET A 54 0.19 -8.24 12.31
CA MET A 54 1.49 -7.98 11.71
C MET A 54 2.64 -8.49 12.58
N THR A 55 2.55 -8.27 13.89
CA THR A 55 3.58 -8.70 14.84
C THR A 55 3.56 -10.20 15.06
N THR A 56 2.39 -10.80 15.29
CA THR A 56 2.25 -12.22 15.61
C THR A 56 2.61 -13.11 14.44
N LEU A 57 2.19 -12.70 13.23
CA LEU A 57 2.51 -13.43 12.00
C LEU A 57 3.92 -13.09 11.47
N ASN A 58 4.58 -12.08 12.03
CA ASN A 58 5.81 -11.52 11.45
C ASN A 58 5.64 -11.29 9.93
N ALA A 59 4.49 -10.70 9.56
CA ALA A 59 4.09 -10.55 8.17
C ALA A 59 4.90 -9.43 7.51
N PRO A 60 5.49 -9.67 6.33
CA PRO A 60 6.35 -8.69 5.66
C PRO A 60 5.57 -7.65 4.86
N LEU A 61 4.34 -7.95 4.46
CA LEU A 61 3.47 -7.08 3.67
C LEU A 61 2.09 -6.98 4.30
N ASN A 62 1.50 -5.78 4.21
CA ASN A 62 0.10 -5.51 4.53
C ASN A 62 -0.55 -4.82 3.35
N ARG A 63 -1.56 -5.43 2.74
CA ARG A 63 -2.24 -4.91 1.56
C ARG A 63 -3.47 -4.09 1.94
N TRP A 64 -3.53 -2.89 1.37
CA TRP A 64 -4.72 -2.07 1.25
C TRP A 64 -5.29 -2.27 -0.14
N GLY A 65 -6.38 -3.04 -0.27
CA GLY A 65 -6.92 -3.48 -1.56
C GLY A 65 -8.37 -3.94 -1.46
N GLY A 66 -8.86 -4.59 -2.52
CA GLY A 66 -10.25 -5.02 -2.67
C GLY A 66 -11.14 -3.97 -3.32
N ASP A 67 -12.37 -4.33 -3.69
CA ASP A 67 -13.29 -3.52 -4.50
C ASP A 67 -13.51 -2.10 -3.97
N ALA A 68 -13.64 -1.94 -2.67
CA ALA A 68 -13.84 -0.62 -2.06
C ALA A 68 -12.69 0.35 -2.36
N THR A 69 -11.47 -0.16 -2.54
CA THR A 69 -10.28 0.68 -2.80
C THR A 69 -10.25 1.23 -4.23
N SER A 70 -10.87 0.59 -5.19
CA SER A 70 -11.05 1.14 -6.57
C SER A 70 -11.77 2.49 -6.57
N ARG A 71 -12.60 2.75 -5.57
CA ARG A 71 -13.37 3.98 -5.41
C ARG A 71 -12.90 4.86 -4.24
N TYR A 72 -11.74 4.54 -3.60
CA TYR A 72 -11.28 5.34 -2.48
C TYR A 72 -10.90 6.76 -2.90
N ASN A 73 -11.56 7.72 -2.26
CA ASN A 73 -11.31 9.14 -2.45
C ASN A 73 -10.48 9.67 -1.27
N TRP A 74 -9.17 9.75 -1.47
CA TRP A 74 -8.23 10.20 -0.44
C TRP A 74 -8.47 11.65 0.00
N GLN A 75 -9.06 12.50 -0.85
CA GLN A 75 -9.28 13.92 -0.55
C GLN A 75 -10.33 14.13 0.53
N ILE A 76 -11.29 13.22 0.62
CA ILE A 76 -12.39 13.27 1.60
C ILE A 76 -12.43 12.05 2.52
N ASP A 77 -11.45 11.15 2.43
CA ASP A 77 -11.38 9.92 3.22
C ASP A 77 -12.69 9.13 3.18
N ALA A 78 -13.02 8.61 1.99
CA ALA A 78 -14.26 7.92 1.73
C ALA A 78 -14.11 6.87 0.62
N HIS A 79 -14.92 5.83 0.65
CA HIS A 79 -14.97 4.79 -0.38
C HIS A 79 -16.39 4.49 -0.84
N SER A 80 -16.54 3.64 -1.85
CA SER A 80 -17.81 3.03 -2.23
C SER A 80 -17.68 1.52 -2.12
N ALA A 81 -18.68 0.89 -1.54
CA ALA A 81 -18.74 -0.57 -1.43
C ALA A 81 -19.05 -1.27 -2.77
N GLY A 82 -19.38 -0.52 -3.81
CA GLY A 82 -19.74 -1.11 -5.10
C GLY A 82 -20.86 -2.16 -4.97
N ALA A 83 -20.76 -3.22 -5.73
CA ALA A 83 -21.73 -4.33 -5.68
C ALA A 83 -21.68 -5.13 -4.38
N ASP A 84 -20.62 -5.04 -3.60
CA ASP A 84 -20.49 -5.73 -2.32
C ASP A 84 -21.54 -5.27 -1.32
N TRP A 85 -21.94 -3.99 -1.40
CA TRP A 85 -23.05 -3.48 -0.58
C TRP A 85 -23.82 -2.36 -1.28
N TYR A 86 -24.76 -2.71 -2.10
CA TYR A 86 -25.80 -1.85 -2.70
C TYR A 86 -25.31 -0.55 -3.34
N PHE A 87 -24.04 -0.49 -3.78
CA PHE A 87 -23.40 0.68 -4.44
C PHE A 87 -23.46 1.95 -3.60
N GLU A 88 -23.36 1.80 -2.29
CA GLU A 88 -23.33 2.90 -1.34
C GLU A 88 -21.92 3.43 -1.13
N THR A 89 -21.85 4.73 -0.81
CA THR A 89 -20.59 5.36 -0.40
C THR A 89 -20.52 5.50 1.11
N TYR A 90 -19.32 5.38 1.66
CA TYR A 90 -19.07 5.43 3.10
C TYR A 90 -17.91 6.34 3.44
N SER A 91 -18.08 7.01 4.59
CA SER A 91 -16.99 7.78 5.21
C SER A 91 -16.03 6.85 5.95
N ASP A 92 -14.74 6.94 5.69
CA ASP A 92 -13.69 6.14 6.33
C ASP A 92 -13.14 6.78 7.62
N GLY A 93 -13.90 7.59 8.30
CA GLY A 93 -13.52 8.07 9.62
C GLY A 93 -13.45 9.60 9.76
N SER A 94 -12.27 10.16 9.99
CA SER A 94 -12.13 11.55 10.43
C SER A 94 -12.49 12.61 9.38
N GLY A 95 -12.51 12.25 8.09
CA GLY A 95 -12.66 13.20 6.98
C GLY A 95 -11.40 14.04 6.71
N THR A 96 -10.32 13.73 7.39
CA THR A 96 -9.00 14.28 7.05
C THR A 96 -8.52 13.65 5.74
N PRO A 97 -8.06 14.41 4.76
CA PRO A 97 -7.51 13.84 3.53
C PRO A 97 -6.48 12.74 3.81
N ALA A 98 -6.68 11.57 3.20
CA ALA A 98 -5.88 10.35 3.37
C ALA A 98 -5.83 9.78 4.81
N GLY A 99 -6.71 10.20 5.73
CA GLY A 99 -6.61 9.87 7.15
C GLY A 99 -6.59 8.36 7.45
N SER A 100 -7.45 7.60 6.81
CA SER A 100 -7.48 6.13 6.95
C SER A 100 -6.27 5.47 6.30
N ALA A 101 -5.85 5.95 5.13
CA ALA A 101 -4.66 5.46 4.44
C ALA A 101 -3.38 5.73 5.24
N ASP A 102 -3.21 6.95 5.77
CA ASP A 102 -2.07 7.30 6.63
C ASP A 102 -2.04 6.47 7.92
N THR A 103 -3.21 6.22 8.51
CA THR A 103 -3.35 5.34 9.67
C THR A 103 -2.94 3.91 9.34
N PHE A 104 -3.33 3.41 8.17
CA PHE A 104 -2.93 2.06 7.74
C PHE A 104 -1.41 1.95 7.56
N VAL A 105 -0.75 2.95 6.94
CA VAL A 105 0.72 2.99 6.83
C VAL A 105 1.36 2.99 8.21
N ALA A 106 0.89 3.86 9.10
CA ALA A 106 1.44 3.98 10.44
C ALA A 106 1.27 2.67 11.24
N THR A 107 0.10 2.03 11.16
CA THR A 107 -0.20 0.74 11.81
C THR A 107 0.71 -0.37 11.26
N THR A 108 0.84 -0.45 9.95
CA THR A 108 1.72 -1.43 9.30
C THR A 108 3.17 -1.25 9.73
N ARG A 109 3.66 -0.03 9.74
CA ARG A 109 5.05 0.31 10.09
C ARG A 109 5.36 0.17 11.58
N ALA A 110 4.37 0.27 12.46
CA ALA A 110 4.57 0.03 13.90
C ALA A 110 4.96 -1.42 14.19
N ALA A 111 4.64 -2.36 13.32
CA ALA A 111 4.93 -3.78 13.44
C ALA A 111 6.18 -4.16 12.64
N LYS A 112 7.36 -4.03 13.25
CA LYS A 112 8.67 -4.57 12.79
C LYS A 112 9.08 -4.25 11.35
N GLY A 113 8.68 -3.11 10.82
CA GLY A 113 9.11 -2.68 9.50
C GLY A 113 8.44 -3.41 8.34
N ALA A 114 7.26 -3.96 8.56
CA ALA A 114 6.42 -4.47 7.49
C ALA A 114 6.12 -3.38 6.45
N GLU A 115 5.99 -3.77 5.19
CA GLU A 115 5.77 -2.86 4.08
C GLU A 115 4.28 -2.77 3.74
N PRO A 116 3.71 -1.55 3.65
CA PRO A 116 2.38 -1.38 3.09
C PRO A 116 2.39 -1.56 1.58
N LEU A 117 1.33 -2.16 1.07
CA LEU A 117 1.07 -2.40 -0.34
C LEU A 117 -0.25 -1.71 -0.69
N PHE A 118 -0.21 -0.61 -1.46
CA PHE A 118 -1.32 0.33 -1.63
C PHE A 118 -1.95 0.30 -3.01
N THR A 119 -3.27 0.10 -3.07
CA THR A 119 -4.06 0.26 -4.31
C THR A 119 -4.24 1.73 -4.66
N ILE A 120 -3.87 2.09 -5.88
CA ILE A 120 -4.09 3.41 -6.49
C ILE A 120 -5.26 3.30 -7.47
N PRO A 121 -6.40 3.95 -7.20
CA PRO A 121 -7.58 3.89 -8.04
C PRO A 121 -7.34 4.38 -9.46
N MET A 122 -7.65 3.55 -10.45
CA MET A 122 -7.62 3.91 -11.88
C MET A 122 -9.01 4.07 -12.50
N ILE A 123 -10.07 3.63 -11.83
CA ILE A 123 -11.44 3.77 -12.29
C ILE A 123 -11.81 5.25 -12.47
N ASP A 124 -12.78 5.57 -13.35
CA ASP A 124 -13.03 6.94 -13.79
C ASP A 124 -13.66 7.86 -12.73
N TYR A 125 -14.22 7.29 -11.66
CA TYR A 125 -14.88 8.05 -10.61
C TYR A 125 -14.52 7.53 -9.22
N LEU A 126 -14.04 8.41 -8.36
CA LEU A 126 -13.85 8.16 -6.92
C LEU A 126 -15.15 8.39 -6.16
N ALA A 127 -15.26 7.82 -4.96
CA ALA A 127 -16.41 8.03 -4.11
C ALA A 127 -16.59 9.50 -3.73
N ASN A 128 -17.86 9.91 -3.63
CA ASN A 128 -18.28 11.18 -3.06
C ASN A 128 -19.20 10.93 -1.86
N LEU A 129 -19.42 11.94 -1.05
CA LEU A 129 -20.32 11.90 0.09
C LEU A 129 -21.36 13.01 0.00
N GLY A 130 -22.53 12.76 0.56
CA GLY A 130 -23.55 13.76 0.71
C GLY A 130 -23.22 14.80 1.78
N SER A 131 -24.16 15.70 2.04
CA SER A 131 -24.04 16.70 3.09
C SER A 131 -23.75 16.04 4.44
N ASN A 132 -22.91 16.67 5.26
CA ASN A 132 -22.46 16.12 6.55
C ASN A 132 -21.86 14.70 6.44
N ARG A 133 -21.20 14.42 5.32
CA ARG A 133 -20.58 13.13 5.03
C ARG A 133 -21.54 11.94 5.03
N SER A 134 -22.80 12.18 4.67
CA SER A 134 -23.79 11.11 4.54
C SER A 134 -23.50 10.22 3.35
N THR A 135 -23.93 8.96 3.46
CA THR A 135 -23.96 7.98 2.38
C THR A 135 -24.72 8.51 1.17
N LEU A 136 -24.25 8.15 -0.02
CA LEU A 136 -24.93 8.34 -1.31
C LEU A 136 -25.18 6.98 -1.96
N GLU A 137 -26.26 6.88 -2.71
CA GLU A 137 -26.74 5.67 -3.32
C GLU A 137 -26.52 5.69 -4.85
N GLY A 138 -25.75 4.75 -5.39
CA GLY A 138 -25.50 4.64 -6.84
C GLY A 138 -26.75 4.27 -7.65
N PHE A 139 -27.65 3.53 -7.03
CA PHE A 139 -28.94 3.17 -7.58
C PHE A 139 -30.08 3.51 -6.62
N SER A 140 -30.25 4.81 -6.32
CA SER A 140 -31.35 5.28 -5.48
C SER A 140 -32.71 4.80 -5.98
N VAL A 141 -33.48 4.12 -5.11
CA VAL A 141 -34.83 3.64 -5.43
C VAL A 141 -35.76 4.82 -5.72
N LYS A 142 -35.60 5.92 -4.99
CA LYS A 142 -36.41 7.15 -5.26
C LYS A 142 -36.12 7.73 -6.63
N LYS A 143 -34.88 7.63 -7.11
CA LYS A 143 -34.46 8.21 -8.38
C LYS A 143 -34.67 7.28 -9.55
N TYR A 144 -34.37 6.00 -9.40
CA TYR A 144 -34.33 5.01 -10.47
C TYR A 144 -35.45 3.98 -10.44
N GLY A 145 -36.37 4.08 -9.47
CA GLY A 145 -37.52 3.21 -9.33
C GLY A 145 -37.24 1.93 -8.52
N ALA A 146 -38.28 1.11 -8.39
CA ALA A 146 -38.25 -0.10 -7.56
C ALA A 146 -37.24 -1.13 -8.09
N GLN A 147 -36.48 -1.72 -7.18
CA GLN A 147 -35.39 -2.66 -7.46
C GLN A 147 -35.65 -4.02 -6.79
N GLN A 148 -34.98 -5.07 -7.27
CA GLN A 148 -35.17 -6.43 -6.77
C GLN A 148 -34.76 -6.61 -5.32
N ALA A 149 -33.73 -5.88 -4.88
CA ALA A 149 -33.28 -5.85 -3.49
C ALA A 149 -32.84 -4.44 -3.12
N THR A 150 -32.96 -4.13 -1.83
CA THR A 150 -32.49 -2.89 -1.23
C THR A 150 -31.72 -3.21 0.04
N ASP A 151 -30.85 -2.33 0.43
CA ASP A 151 -30.17 -2.42 1.72
C ASP A 151 -31.20 -2.47 2.87
N PRO A 152 -31.14 -3.45 3.77
CA PRO A 152 -32.03 -3.57 4.90
C PRO A 152 -31.95 -2.38 5.86
N TYR A 153 -30.90 -1.59 5.85
CA TYR A 153 -30.70 -0.41 6.69
C TYR A 153 -30.95 0.91 5.96
N ASN A 154 -30.94 0.89 4.60
CA ASN A 154 -31.19 2.05 3.76
C ASN A 154 -32.10 1.67 2.57
N SER A 155 -33.38 1.83 2.74
CA SER A 155 -34.38 1.43 1.73
C SER A 155 -34.30 2.21 0.40
N ASP A 156 -33.51 3.28 0.33
CA ASP A 156 -33.23 4.00 -0.92
C ASP A 156 -32.06 3.41 -1.71
N ALA A 157 -31.17 2.67 -1.05
CA ALA A 157 -30.06 1.99 -1.70
C ALA A 157 -30.52 0.68 -2.34
N GLY A 158 -30.58 0.65 -3.64
CA GLY A 158 -30.97 -0.52 -4.42
C GLY A 158 -29.78 -1.30 -4.98
N ASN A 159 -30.04 -2.57 -5.33
CA ASN A 159 -29.02 -3.42 -5.98
C ASN A 159 -28.84 -3.12 -7.48
N GLY A 160 -29.45 -2.07 -8.00
CA GLY A 160 -29.35 -1.66 -9.41
C GLY A 160 -30.03 -2.62 -10.39
N VAL A 161 -30.93 -3.49 -9.94
CA VAL A 161 -31.71 -4.39 -10.80
C VAL A 161 -33.19 -4.02 -10.70
N SER A 162 -33.78 -3.61 -11.82
CA SER A 162 -35.22 -3.22 -11.86
C SER A 162 -36.12 -4.38 -11.45
N SER A 163 -36.99 -4.19 -10.49
CA SER A 163 -37.99 -5.19 -10.08
C SER A 163 -39.03 -5.45 -11.19
N ALA A 164 -39.25 -4.47 -12.07
CA ALA A 164 -40.23 -4.60 -13.16
C ALA A 164 -39.72 -5.40 -14.35
N THR A 165 -38.42 -5.35 -14.64
CA THR A 165 -37.83 -5.97 -15.83
C THR A 165 -36.88 -7.11 -15.52
N GLY A 166 -36.38 -7.23 -14.30
CA GLY A 166 -35.31 -8.15 -13.89
C GLY A 166 -33.95 -7.84 -14.51
N LYS A 167 -33.78 -6.69 -15.13
CA LYS A 167 -32.52 -6.28 -15.79
C LYS A 167 -31.82 -5.20 -15.00
N ASN A 168 -30.50 -5.12 -15.24
CA ASN A 168 -29.71 -4.03 -14.69
C ASN A 168 -30.28 -2.67 -15.12
N ILE A 169 -30.32 -1.74 -14.18
CA ILE A 169 -30.63 -0.34 -14.46
C ILE A 169 -29.42 0.23 -15.20
N THR A 170 -29.70 0.89 -16.33
CA THR A 170 -28.71 1.57 -17.18
C THR A 170 -29.07 3.04 -17.31
N GLY A 171 -28.05 3.87 -17.59
CA GLY A 171 -28.27 5.32 -17.74
C GLY A 171 -28.38 6.06 -16.40
N ASN A 172 -27.99 5.44 -15.30
CA ASN A 172 -27.77 6.13 -14.04
C ASN A 172 -26.62 7.15 -14.18
N ASN A 173 -26.62 8.16 -13.32
CA ASN A 173 -25.60 9.20 -13.38
C ASN A 173 -24.44 8.84 -12.45
N PRO A 174 -23.21 8.63 -12.95
CA PRO A 174 -22.06 8.30 -12.12
C PRO A 174 -21.72 9.39 -11.09
N LEU A 175 -22.16 10.62 -11.30
CA LEU A 175 -22.00 11.72 -10.35
C LEU A 175 -22.95 11.62 -9.13
N ASP A 176 -23.86 10.67 -9.09
CA ASP A 176 -24.70 10.45 -7.91
C ASP A 176 -23.87 10.00 -6.71
N THR A 177 -22.85 9.21 -6.95
CA THR A 177 -21.94 8.67 -5.92
C THR A 177 -20.47 8.99 -6.19
N GLY A 178 -20.15 9.64 -7.29
CA GLY A 178 -18.79 9.82 -7.78
C GLY A 178 -18.36 11.25 -8.05
N VAL A 179 -17.07 11.46 -7.98
CA VAL A 179 -16.36 12.61 -8.55
C VAL A 179 -15.35 12.09 -9.55
N ALA A 180 -15.08 12.85 -10.62
CA ALA A 180 -14.13 12.41 -11.64
C ALA A 180 -12.75 12.12 -11.06
N ASN A 181 -12.16 11.00 -11.45
CA ASN A 181 -10.80 10.61 -11.14
C ASN A 181 -9.85 10.94 -12.30
N SER A 182 -8.57 11.05 -12.00
CA SER A 182 -7.51 11.18 -13.00
C SER A 182 -6.15 10.82 -12.39
N ALA A 183 -5.18 10.50 -13.23
CA ALA A 183 -3.81 10.27 -12.79
C ALA A 183 -3.22 11.48 -12.03
N ALA A 184 -3.63 12.71 -12.36
CA ALA A 184 -3.18 13.93 -11.66
C ALA A 184 -3.75 14.02 -10.23
N ILE A 185 -4.96 13.55 -9.99
CA ILE A 185 -5.53 13.46 -8.63
C ILE A 185 -4.72 12.46 -7.80
N GLN A 186 -4.43 11.29 -8.37
CA GLN A 186 -3.65 10.25 -7.69
C GLN A 186 -2.18 10.67 -7.52
N GLU A 187 -1.61 11.42 -8.46
CA GLU A 187 -0.28 12.02 -8.32
C GLU A 187 -0.18 12.92 -7.08
N ASN A 188 -1.23 13.67 -6.76
CA ASN A 188 -1.26 14.48 -5.55
C ASN A 188 -1.32 13.62 -4.27
N TRP A 189 -2.02 12.48 -4.30
CA TRP A 189 -1.99 11.54 -3.19
C TRP A 189 -0.61 10.91 -3.00
N LEU A 190 0.05 10.51 -4.09
CA LEU A 190 1.42 10.01 -4.05
C LEU A 190 2.39 11.06 -3.48
N LYS A 191 2.24 12.34 -3.85
CA LYS A 191 3.00 13.44 -3.27
C LYS A 191 2.74 13.60 -1.77
N HIS A 192 1.49 13.43 -1.33
CA HIS A 192 1.16 13.39 0.09
C HIS A 192 1.91 12.26 0.80
N PHE A 193 1.87 11.04 0.27
CA PHE A 193 2.60 9.92 0.86
C PHE A 193 4.11 10.16 0.94
N VAL A 194 4.72 10.65 -0.13
CA VAL A 194 6.16 10.97 -0.13
C VAL A 194 6.49 12.10 0.83
N ALA A 195 5.63 13.11 0.96
CA ALA A 195 5.81 14.19 1.91
C ALA A 195 5.69 13.73 3.37
N THR A 196 4.75 12.80 3.64
CA THR A 196 4.44 12.32 4.99
C THR A 196 5.42 11.24 5.45
N PHE A 197 5.71 10.26 4.59
CA PHE A 197 6.48 9.07 4.96
C PHE A 197 7.87 9.00 4.33
N GLY A 198 8.14 9.82 3.35
CA GLY A 198 9.37 9.80 2.56
C GLY A 198 9.24 8.96 1.28
N PRO A 199 10.23 9.03 0.37
CA PRO A 199 10.23 8.22 -0.85
C PRO A 199 10.53 6.74 -0.54
N ALA A 200 10.20 5.86 -1.48
CA ALA A 200 10.40 4.40 -1.38
C ALA A 200 11.84 3.96 -1.06
N THR A 201 12.82 4.82 -1.33
CA THR A 201 14.22 4.59 -0.97
C THR A 201 14.51 4.70 0.53
N THR A 202 13.58 5.21 1.32
CA THR A 202 13.71 5.33 2.78
C THR A 202 13.06 4.13 3.48
N SER A 203 13.40 3.92 4.74
CA SER A 203 12.78 2.86 5.55
C SER A 203 11.33 3.14 5.92
N THR A 204 10.87 4.37 5.78
CA THR A 204 9.50 4.80 6.11
C THR A 204 8.63 5.03 4.87
N GLY A 205 9.22 5.16 3.68
CA GLY A 205 8.50 5.38 2.42
C GLY A 205 7.75 4.12 1.96
N ILE A 206 6.68 4.32 1.22
CA ILE A 206 5.87 3.23 0.65
C ILE A 206 6.61 2.64 -0.55
N LYS A 207 6.87 1.34 -0.51
CA LYS A 207 7.65 0.67 -1.56
C LYS A 207 6.80 0.10 -2.69
N TYR A 208 5.52 -0.16 -2.47
CA TYR A 208 4.65 -0.87 -3.41
C TYR A 208 3.36 -0.11 -3.64
N TYR A 209 3.05 0.18 -4.90
CA TYR A 209 1.76 0.72 -5.34
C TYR A 209 1.12 -0.23 -6.34
N ILE A 210 -0.16 -0.53 -6.11
CA ILE A 210 -0.97 -1.43 -6.92
C ILE A 210 -1.80 -0.61 -7.90
N LEU A 211 -1.91 -1.09 -9.12
CA LEU A 211 -2.71 -0.48 -10.18
C LEU A 211 -4.15 -1.02 -10.14
N ASP A 212 -4.96 -0.44 -9.27
CA ASP A 212 -6.36 -0.74 -9.00
C ASP A 212 -6.64 -2.15 -8.44
N ASN A 213 -7.90 -2.60 -8.47
CA ASN A 213 -8.37 -3.91 -8.05
C ASN A 213 -9.35 -4.47 -9.08
N GLU A 214 -9.09 -5.67 -9.58
CA GLU A 214 -9.95 -6.47 -10.47
C GLU A 214 -10.61 -5.68 -11.63
N PRO A 215 -9.84 -4.96 -12.45
CA PRO A 215 -10.40 -4.02 -13.41
C PRO A 215 -11.31 -4.66 -14.47
N SER A 216 -11.14 -5.95 -14.79
CA SER A 216 -12.05 -6.65 -15.69
C SER A 216 -13.43 -6.91 -15.09
N LEU A 217 -13.64 -6.71 -13.81
CA LEU A 217 -14.93 -6.79 -13.13
C LEU A 217 -15.63 -5.45 -12.89
N TRP A 218 -15.01 -4.30 -13.15
CA TRP A 218 -15.61 -3.00 -12.87
C TRP A 218 -17.01 -2.82 -13.43
N TYR A 219 -17.29 -3.37 -14.62
CA TYR A 219 -18.62 -3.30 -15.24
C TYR A 219 -19.72 -4.02 -14.45
N SER A 220 -19.36 -4.84 -13.46
CA SER A 220 -20.29 -5.49 -12.54
C SER A 220 -20.16 -4.97 -11.12
N THR A 221 -18.94 -4.89 -10.58
CA THR A 221 -18.67 -4.48 -9.19
C THR A 221 -18.86 -2.99 -8.99
N HIS A 222 -18.59 -2.17 -10.00
CA HIS A 222 -18.72 -0.71 -9.98
C HIS A 222 -19.58 -0.17 -11.13
N ARG A 223 -20.59 -0.93 -11.54
CA ARG A 223 -21.43 -0.57 -12.70
C ARG A 223 -22.22 0.70 -12.55
N ASP A 224 -22.33 1.23 -11.35
CA ASP A 224 -22.90 2.56 -11.07
C ASP A 224 -22.07 3.69 -11.68
N VAL A 225 -20.78 3.49 -11.86
CA VAL A 225 -19.85 4.48 -12.42
C VAL A 225 -19.06 3.97 -13.63
N HIS A 226 -18.91 2.67 -13.79
CA HIS A 226 -18.19 2.04 -14.91
C HIS A 226 -19.00 0.87 -15.50
N PRO A 227 -20.13 1.16 -16.19
CA PRO A 227 -21.05 0.13 -16.68
C PRO A 227 -20.55 -0.64 -17.92
N ASN A 228 -19.52 -0.16 -18.60
CA ASN A 228 -18.94 -0.79 -19.77
C ASN A 228 -17.77 -1.69 -19.34
N PRO A 229 -17.65 -2.91 -19.88
CA PRO A 229 -16.53 -3.77 -19.59
C PRO A 229 -15.21 -3.19 -20.13
N SER A 230 -14.15 -3.31 -19.35
CA SER A 230 -12.80 -2.81 -19.69
C SER A 230 -12.20 -3.54 -20.89
N THR A 231 -11.54 -2.79 -21.78
CA THR A 231 -10.84 -3.33 -22.96
C THR A 231 -9.31 -3.38 -22.74
N TYR A 232 -8.59 -4.05 -23.65
CA TYR A 232 -7.12 -4.07 -23.65
C TYR A 232 -6.56 -2.65 -23.71
N GLU A 233 -7.03 -1.81 -24.62
CA GLU A 233 -6.57 -0.44 -24.78
C GLU A 233 -6.89 0.44 -23.58
N GLU A 234 -8.08 0.29 -23.02
CA GLU A 234 -8.44 1.04 -21.82
C GLU A 234 -7.45 0.76 -20.70
N MET A 235 -7.20 -0.53 -20.42
CA MET A 235 -6.28 -0.93 -19.36
C MET A 235 -4.86 -0.48 -19.62
N TYR A 236 -4.36 -0.66 -20.85
CA TYR A 236 -3.04 -0.16 -21.21
C TYR A 236 -2.91 1.35 -21.01
N ASN A 237 -3.88 2.13 -21.48
CA ASN A 237 -3.85 3.59 -21.36
C ASN A 237 -3.91 4.05 -19.90
N LYS A 238 -4.76 3.42 -19.09
CA LYS A 238 -4.84 3.69 -17.66
C LYS A 238 -3.51 3.33 -16.96
N ILE A 239 -2.96 2.15 -17.21
CA ILE A 239 -1.65 1.75 -16.65
C ILE A 239 -0.56 2.74 -17.04
N VAL A 240 -0.48 3.15 -18.31
CA VAL A 240 0.50 4.15 -18.76
C VAL A 240 0.34 5.47 -17.99
N ALA A 241 -0.89 5.95 -17.84
CA ALA A 241 -1.15 7.23 -17.19
C ALA A 241 -0.80 7.19 -15.68
N TYR A 242 -1.33 6.20 -14.96
CA TYR A 242 -1.18 6.13 -13.51
C TYR A 242 0.20 5.64 -13.08
N ALA A 243 0.79 4.68 -13.76
CA ALA A 243 2.16 4.26 -13.51
C ALA A 243 3.18 5.36 -13.81
N SER A 244 2.95 6.17 -14.85
CA SER A 244 3.78 7.37 -15.11
C SER A 244 3.67 8.39 -13.98
N ALA A 245 2.47 8.59 -13.42
CA ALA A 245 2.29 9.45 -12.25
C ALA A 245 3.06 8.93 -11.03
N ILE A 246 3.01 7.61 -10.77
CA ILE A 246 3.81 6.98 -9.70
C ILE A 246 5.31 7.23 -9.96
N ARG A 247 5.80 6.94 -11.15
CA ARG A 247 7.23 7.13 -11.51
C ARG A 247 7.67 8.58 -11.42
N SER A 248 6.80 9.54 -11.70
CA SER A 248 7.13 10.97 -11.61
C SER A 248 7.34 11.44 -10.17
N VAL A 249 6.60 10.85 -9.22
CA VAL A 249 6.62 11.24 -7.80
C VAL A 249 7.63 10.41 -7.01
N ASP A 250 7.61 9.10 -7.20
CA ASP A 250 8.47 8.16 -6.49
C ASP A 250 9.07 7.11 -7.45
N PRO A 251 10.13 7.46 -8.18
CA PRO A 251 10.69 6.61 -9.22
C PRO A 251 11.27 5.29 -8.71
N ALA A 252 11.55 5.18 -7.41
CA ALA A 252 12.08 3.96 -6.79
C ALA A 252 11.01 3.00 -6.26
N ALA A 253 9.75 3.42 -6.21
CA ALA A 253 8.65 2.55 -5.79
C ALA A 253 8.42 1.43 -6.82
N LYS A 254 8.03 0.26 -6.35
CA LYS A 254 7.61 -0.85 -7.20
C LYS A 254 6.13 -0.72 -7.56
N ILE A 255 5.83 -0.89 -8.83
CA ILE A 255 4.47 -0.87 -9.38
C ILE A 255 4.00 -2.29 -9.61
N VAL A 256 2.87 -2.61 -9.03
CA VAL A 256 2.26 -3.94 -8.94
C VAL A 256 0.95 -3.94 -9.72
N GLY A 257 0.65 -4.98 -10.47
CA GLY A 257 -0.63 -5.07 -11.18
C GLY A 257 -0.63 -6.01 -12.38
N PRO A 258 -1.72 -6.02 -13.16
CA PRO A 258 -2.95 -5.23 -13.03
C PRO A 258 -4.00 -5.79 -12.05
N GLU A 259 -3.68 -6.80 -11.25
CA GLU A 259 -4.55 -7.40 -10.21
C GLU A 259 -5.88 -7.97 -10.76
N GLU A 260 -5.82 -8.72 -11.81
CA GLU A 260 -7.01 -9.36 -12.35
C GLU A 260 -7.55 -10.46 -11.42
N TRP A 261 -8.87 -10.67 -11.44
CA TRP A 261 -9.58 -11.45 -10.43
C TRP A 261 -9.38 -12.97 -10.49
N SER A 262 -8.83 -13.53 -11.59
CA SER A 262 -8.71 -14.97 -11.73
C SER A 262 -7.82 -15.42 -12.90
N TRP A 263 -7.64 -16.74 -12.99
CA TRP A 263 -7.02 -17.41 -14.14
C TRP A 263 -7.58 -16.94 -15.49
N TRP A 264 -8.91 -16.84 -15.59
CA TRP A 264 -9.58 -16.46 -16.83
C TRP A 264 -9.21 -15.02 -17.26
N ALA A 265 -9.16 -14.15 -16.30
CA ALA A 265 -8.87 -12.74 -16.55
C ALA A 265 -7.42 -12.46 -17.00
N MET A 266 -6.49 -13.41 -16.81
CA MET A 266 -5.16 -13.32 -17.41
C MET A 266 -5.19 -13.42 -18.95
N PHE A 267 -6.23 -14.03 -19.50
CA PHE A 267 -6.32 -14.35 -20.91
C PHE A 267 -7.32 -13.47 -21.66
N PHE A 268 -8.33 -12.97 -20.99
CA PHE A 268 -9.44 -12.22 -21.60
C PHE A 268 -9.76 -10.96 -20.79
N SER A 269 -9.91 -9.82 -21.48
CA SER A 269 -10.34 -8.56 -20.86
C SER A 269 -11.76 -8.67 -20.29
N GLY A 270 -12.17 -7.63 -19.51
CA GLY A 270 -13.57 -7.51 -19.09
C GLY A 270 -14.53 -7.52 -20.27
N PHE A 271 -14.14 -6.90 -21.40
CA PHE A 271 -14.94 -6.89 -22.63
C PHE A 271 -15.14 -8.29 -23.20
N ASP A 272 -14.09 -9.08 -23.30
CA ASP A 272 -14.15 -10.46 -23.79
C ASP A 272 -14.95 -11.37 -22.86
N GLN A 273 -14.80 -11.17 -21.54
CA GLN A 273 -15.55 -11.93 -20.53
C GLN A 273 -17.05 -11.63 -20.59
N ALA A 274 -17.43 -10.37 -20.78
CA ALA A 274 -18.83 -9.95 -20.84
C ALA A 274 -19.53 -10.31 -22.17
N ASN A 275 -18.79 -10.26 -23.29
CA ASN A 275 -19.37 -10.36 -24.63
C ASN A 275 -19.01 -11.67 -25.36
N GLY A 276 -18.11 -12.46 -24.81
CA GLY A 276 -17.58 -13.69 -25.37
C GLY A 276 -16.32 -13.47 -26.22
N SER A 277 -15.25 -14.17 -25.87
CA SER A 277 -13.94 -14.08 -26.54
C SER A 277 -13.95 -14.58 -27.99
N SER A 278 -14.96 -15.34 -28.41
CA SER A 278 -15.16 -15.80 -29.80
C SER A 278 -15.87 -14.78 -30.68
N ALA A 279 -16.41 -13.70 -30.14
CA ALA A 279 -17.06 -12.64 -30.92
C ALA A 279 -16.06 -11.98 -31.88
N ALA A 280 -16.47 -11.63 -33.09
CA ALA A 280 -15.61 -11.05 -34.12
C ALA A 280 -14.95 -9.71 -33.65
N ASN A 281 -15.64 -8.98 -32.79
CA ASN A 281 -15.18 -7.73 -32.22
C ASN A 281 -14.59 -7.87 -30.80
N SER A 282 -14.30 -9.10 -30.35
CA SER A 282 -13.60 -9.33 -29.08
C SER A 282 -12.20 -8.73 -29.11
N ASP A 283 -11.68 -8.33 -27.96
CA ASP A 283 -10.30 -7.85 -27.85
C ASP A 283 -9.33 -8.93 -28.33
N TYR A 284 -9.56 -10.17 -27.91
CA TYR A 284 -8.75 -11.31 -28.36
C TYR A 284 -8.64 -11.42 -29.88
N ASN A 285 -9.79 -11.33 -30.61
CA ASN A 285 -9.80 -11.44 -32.08
C ASN A 285 -9.25 -10.19 -32.76
N THR A 286 -9.54 -9.00 -32.26
CA THR A 286 -9.07 -7.73 -32.86
C THR A 286 -7.58 -7.50 -32.67
N HIS A 287 -6.97 -8.17 -31.66
CA HIS A 287 -5.53 -8.15 -31.41
C HIS A 287 -4.81 -9.39 -31.94
N GLY A 288 -5.29 -9.99 -33.02
CA GLY A 288 -4.62 -11.10 -33.69
C GLY A 288 -4.61 -12.42 -32.91
N GLN A 289 -5.62 -12.65 -32.09
CA GLN A 289 -5.76 -13.81 -31.20
C GLN A 289 -4.66 -13.88 -30.13
N MET A 290 -4.20 -12.74 -29.69
CA MET A 290 -3.27 -12.61 -28.57
C MET A 290 -4.01 -12.46 -27.25
N TYR A 291 -3.65 -13.24 -26.27
CA TYR A 291 -4.25 -13.17 -24.93
C TYR A 291 -3.90 -11.87 -24.20
N TYR A 292 -4.70 -11.50 -23.23
CA TYR A 292 -4.63 -10.20 -22.56
C TYR A 292 -3.29 -9.91 -21.89
N TYR A 293 -2.81 -10.75 -20.96
CA TYR A 293 -1.51 -10.50 -20.29
C TYR A 293 -0.32 -10.53 -21.26
N PRO A 294 -0.19 -11.51 -22.16
CA PRO A 294 0.77 -11.46 -23.25
C PRO A 294 0.78 -10.15 -24.01
N TRP A 295 -0.40 -9.69 -24.48
CA TRP A 295 -0.52 -8.44 -25.21
C TRP A 295 -0.14 -7.22 -24.36
N LEU A 296 -0.68 -7.12 -23.14
CA LEU A 296 -0.40 -6.02 -22.22
C LEU A 296 1.09 -5.90 -21.92
N LEU A 297 1.74 -7.03 -21.60
CA LEU A 297 3.17 -7.04 -21.29
C LEU A 297 4.02 -6.68 -22.51
N GLU A 298 3.65 -7.11 -23.70
CA GLU A 298 4.33 -6.69 -24.93
C GLU A 298 4.26 -5.18 -25.13
N GLN A 299 3.07 -4.57 -24.94
CA GLN A 299 2.90 -3.12 -25.05
C GLN A 299 3.71 -2.35 -23.99
N LEU A 300 3.69 -2.81 -22.73
CA LEU A 300 4.46 -2.21 -21.64
C LEU A 300 5.98 -2.37 -21.87
N TYR A 301 6.41 -3.49 -22.40
CA TYR A 301 7.81 -3.68 -22.76
C TYR A 301 8.23 -2.77 -23.92
N ALA A 302 7.40 -2.64 -24.95
CA ALA A 302 7.63 -1.69 -26.05
C ALA A 302 7.70 -0.23 -25.55
N TYR A 303 6.82 0.14 -24.59
CA TYR A 303 6.88 1.45 -23.94
C TYR A 303 8.24 1.66 -23.24
N LYS A 304 8.68 0.66 -22.44
CA LYS A 304 9.98 0.70 -21.77
C LYS A 304 11.13 0.85 -22.76
N GLN A 305 11.12 0.08 -23.87
CA GLN A 305 12.16 0.18 -24.90
C GLN A 305 12.20 1.57 -25.56
N LYS A 306 11.04 2.18 -25.74
CA LYS A 306 10.91 3.51 -26.38
C LYS A 306 11.29 4.65 -25.44
N THR A 307 10.93 4.57 -24.19
CA THR A 307 11.04 5.70 -23.23
C THR A 307 12.14 5.55 -22.19
N GLY A 308 12.64 4.31 -21.98
CA GLY A 308 13.53 3.96 -20.89
C GLY A 308 12.82 3.78 -19.54
N THR A 309 11.50 4.02 -19.46
CA THR A 309 10.72 3.99 -18.22
C THR A 309 9.98 2.66 -18.08
N GLN A 310 10.24 1.93 -17.01
CA GLN A 310 9.48 0.74 -16.65
C GLN A 310 8.20 1.13 -15.89
N LEU A 311 7.05 0.68 -16.40
CA LEU A 311 5.73 1.03 -15.84
C LEU A 311 5.13 -0.07 -14.94
N LEU A 312 5.71 -1.28 -14.95
CA LEU A 312 5.30 -2.40 -14.14
C LEU A 312 6.55 -3.11 -13.61
N ASP A 313 6.57 -3.48 -12.34
CA ASP A 313 7.67 -4.24 -11.72
C ASP A 313 7.24 -5.65 -11.31
N VAL A 314 5.99 -5.83 -10.91
CA VAL A 314 5.43 -7.11 -10.46
C VAL A 314 4.14 -7.38 -11.22
N LEU A 315 4.11 -8.48 -11.98
CA LEU A 315 2.87 -8.95 -12.60
C LEU A 315 2.06 -9.73 -11.58
N THR A 316 0.82 -9.34 -11.35
CA THR A 316 -0.05 -9.96 -10.34
C THR A 316 -1.41 -10.38 -10.88
N VAL A 317 -2.01 -11.33 -10.15
CA VAL A 317 -3.37 -11.82 -10.36
C VAL A 317 -3.90 -12.28 -9.01
N HIS A 318 -5.21 -12.38 -8.83
CA HIS A 318 -5.84 -13.01 -7.68
C HIS A 318 -5.97 -14.51 -7.90
N CYS A 319 -5.45 -15.32 -6.95
CA CYS A 319 -5.33 -16.76 -7.08
C CYS A 319 -6.32 -17.48 -6.15
N TYR A 320 -7.58 -17.48 -6.49
CA TYR A 320 -8.58 -18.27 -5.79
C TYR A 320 -8.68 -19.67 -6.40
N ASN A 321 -9.11 -20.64 -5.59
CA ASN A 321 -9.41 -21.97 -6.09
C ASN A 321 -10.76 -21.99 -6.82
N GLY A 322 -10.92 -22.91 -7.75
CA GLY A 322 -12.17 -23.12 -8.47
C GLY A 322 -13.18 -24.00 -7.71
N ALA A 323 -12.88 -24.36 -6.46
CA ALA A 323 -13.72 -25.28 -5.67
C ALA A 323 -15.11 -24.73 -5.41
N PRO A 324 -16.15 -25.60 -5.37
CA PRO A 324 -17.48 -25.24 -5.01
C PRO A 324 -17.49 -24.74 -3.57
N SER A 325 -17.67 -23.94 -2.97
CA SER A 325 -17.77 -23.45 -1.59
C SER A 325 -16.50 -23.59 -0.73
N GLY A 326 -15.91 -22.47 -0.39
CA GLY A 326 -14.84 -22.39 0.62
C GLY A 326 -15.25 -22.89 2.02
N SER A 327 -16.54 -23.16 2.25
CA SER A 327 -17.11 -23.68 3.51
C SER A 327 -17.59 -25.13 3.43
N ASP A 328 -17.37 -25.86 2.31
CA ASP A 328 -17.74 -27.28 2.21
C ASP A 328 -16.79 -28.12 3.08
N ASP A 329 -17.26 -28.50 4.25
CA ASP A 329 -16.53 -29.31 5.23
C ASP A 329 -16.81 -30.83 5.08
N SER A 330 -17.52 -31.25 4.03
CA SER A 330 -17.64 -32.67 3.69
C SER A 330 -16.28 -33.26 3.34
N LEU A 331 -16.11 -34.57 3.55
CA LEU A 331 -14.88 -35.27 3.17
C LEU A 331 -14.51 -35.03 1.70
N ALA A 332 -15.53 -35.00 0.81
CA ALA A 332 -15.30 -34.73 -0.61
C ALA A 332 -14.82 -33.29 -0.85
N GLY A 333 -15.41 -32.29 -0.15
CA GLY A 333 -14.99 -30.90 -0.22
C GLY A 333 -13.58 -30.71 0.31
N GLN A 334 -13.24 -31.30 1.43
CA GLN A 334 -11.89 -31.28 2.00
C GLN A 334 -10.85 -31.90 1.05
N GLN A 335 -11.12 -33.06 0.48
CA GLN A 335 -10.24 -33.73 -0.48
C GLN A 335 -10.10 -32.93 -1.77
N TYR A 336 -11.18 -32.29 -2.19
CA TYR A 336 -11.15 -31.43 -3.35
C TYR A 336 -10.23 -30.22 -3.09
N ARG A 337 -10.42 -29.50 -1.99
CA ARG A 337 -9.62 -28.33 -1.60
C ARG A 337 -8.15 -28.69 -1.49
N ASN A 338 -7.81 -29.85 -0.92
CA ASN A 338 -6.42 -30.33 -0.82
C ASN A 338 -5.78 -30.56 -2.18
N ARG A 339 -6.48 -31.12 -3.16
CA ARG A 339 -5.96 -31.39 -4.50
C ARG A 339 -5.84 -30.14 -5.34
N GLU A 340 -6.71 -29.17 -5.11
CA GLU A 340 -6.78 -27.95 -5.90
C GLU A 340 -5.52 -27.09 -5.76
N THR A 341 -4.72 -27.24 -4.70
CA THR A 341 -3.42 -26.57 -4.56
C THR A 341 -2.46 -26.90 -5.70
N ARG A 342 -2.69 -28.00 -6.43
CA ARG A 342 -1.90 -28.41 -7.59
C ARG A 342 -2.08 -27.48 -8.79
N ILE A 343 -3.18 -26.74 -8.88
CA ILE A 343 -3.35 -25.72 -9.94
C ILE A 343 -2.25 -24.65 -9.90
N LEU A 344 -1.61 -24.45 -8.77
CA LEU A 344 -0.54 -23.47 -8.63
C LEU A 344 0.75 -23.88 -9.34
N TRP A 345 1.02 -25.19 -9.50
CA TRP A 345 2.35 -25.63 -9.91
C TRP A 345 2.41 -26.86 -10.80
N ASP A 346 1.42 -27.77 -10.78
CA ASP A 346 1.55 -29.10 -11.37
C ASP A 346 1.07 -29.15 -12.82
N PRO A 347 1.97 -29.31 -13.79
CA PRO A 347 1.61 -29.34 -15.21
C PRO A 347 0.88 -30.63 -15.62
N THR A 348 0.74 -31.61 -14.72
CA THR A 348 0.05 -32.86 -14.98
C THR A 348 -1.36 -32.89 -14.39
N PHE A 349 -1.69 -31.94 -13.50
CA PHE A 349 -2.99 -31.89 -12.86
C PHE A 349 -4.03 -31.29 -13.81
N GLN A 350 -5.10 -32.03 -14.00
CA GLN A 350 -6.27 -31.54 -14.74
C GLN A 350 -7.31 -31.07 -13.74
N ASP A 351 -7.55 -29.77 -13.76
CA ASP A 351 -8.47 -29.11 -12.86
C ASP A 351 -9.92 -29.54 -13.17
N PRO A 352 -10.64 -30.13 -12.20
CA PRO A 352 -12.04 -30.52 -12.38
C PRO A 352 -13.01 -29.34 -12.26
N SER A 353 -12.56 -28.16 -11.85
CA SER A 353 -13.39 -26.96 -11.66
C SER A 353 -13.74 -26.27 -12.96
N TRP A 354 -14.52 -25.20 -12.85
CA TRP A 354 -14.86 -24.34 -13.98
C TRP A 354 -13.64 -23.68 -14.63
N TYR A 355 -12.52 -23.52 -13.93
CA TYR A 355 -11.27 -23.05 -14.54
C TYR A 355 -10.81 -24.01 -15.64
N GLY A 356 -10.86 -25.32 -15.39
CA GLY A 356 -10.55 -26.32 -16.41
C GLY A 356 -11.53 -26.29 -17.58
N ASP A 357 -12.79 -25.92 -17.35
CA ASP A 357 -13.81 -25.83 -18.40
C ASP A 357 -13.59 -24.66 -19.36
N ILE A 358 -12.82 -23.63 -18.97
CA ILE A 358 -12.45 -22.51 -19.87
C ILE A 358 -11.64 -23.00 -21.07
N GLY A 359 -10.95 -24.13 -20.95
CA GLY A 359 -10.29 -24.81 -22.07
C GLY A 359 -8.98 -24.18 -22.55
N ILE A 360 -8.44 -23.22 -21.80
CA ILE A 360 -7.10 -22.68 -22.03
C ILE A 360 -6.10 -23.72 -21.55
N ASN A 361 -5.16 -24.10 -22.42
CA ASN A 361 -4.20 -25.17 -22.15
C ASN A 361 -4.87 -26.51 -21.72
N GLY A 362 -6.00 -26.84 -22.31
CA GLY A 362 -6.85 -27.95 -21.86
C GLY A 362 -7.41 -27.67 -20.48
N ARG A 363 -7.24 -28.62 -19.55
CA ARG A 363 -7.66 -28.44 -18.13
C ARG A 363 -6.48 -28.18 -17.19
N VAL A 364 -5.28 -27.92 -17.72
CA VAL A 364 -4.08 -27.70 -16.92
C VAL A 364 -3.92 -26.21 -16.61
N ILE A 365 -4.02 -25.85 -15.34
CA ILE A 365 -3.93 -24.45 -14.90
C ILE A 365 -2.48 -24.05 -14.65
N ASN A 366 -1.72 -24.78 -13.87
CA ASN A 366 -0.31 -24.54 -13.49
C ASN A 366 0.10 -23.06 -13.46
N TRP A 367 -0.52 -22.31 -12.57
CA TRP A 367 -0.56 -20.85 -12.51
C TRP A 367 0.82 -20.20 -12.49
N ILE A 368 1.68 -20.59 -11.54
CA ILE A 368 3.02 -20.00 -11.36
C ILE A 368 3.92 -20.24 -12.57
N PRO A 369 4.04 -21.48 -13.08
CA PRO A 369 4.78 -21.72 -14.31
C PRO A 369 4.27 -20.93 -15.51
N THR A 370 2.95 -20.76 -15.64
CA THR A 370 2.35 -19.99 -16.74
C THR A 370 2.71 -18.50 -16.63
N MET A 371 2.61 -17.90 -15.43
CA MET A 371 3.01 -16.51 -15.23
C MET A 371 4.49 -16.29 -15.53
N LYS A 372 5.36 -17.20 -15.08
CA LYS A 372 6.80 -17.17 -15.40
C LYS A 372 7.05 -17.24 -16.90
N ALA A 373 6.35 -18.10 -17.62
CA ALA A 373 6.48 -18.22 -19.06
C ALA A 373 6.04 -16.93 -19.78
N ILE A 374 4.90 -16.37 -19.40
CA ILE A 374 4.38 -15.10 -19.95
C ILE A 374 5.40 -13.96 -19.72
N VAL A 375 5.86 -13.80 -18.49
CA VAL A 375 6.86 -12.76 -18.16
C VAL A 375 8.15 -12.97 -18.96
N SER A 376 8.68 -14.18 -18.96
CA SER A 376 9.93 -14.49 -19.68
C SER A 376 9.85 -14.16 -21.17
N GLN A 377 8.69 -14.37 -21.77
CA GLN A 377 8.50 -14.19 -23.21
C GLN A 377 8.20 -12.74 -23.59
N TYR A 378 7.32 -12.04 -22.84
CA TYR A 378 6.76 -10.76 -23.29
C TYR A 378 7.32 -9.54 -22.56
N HIS A 379 7.75 -9.70 -21.30
CA HIS A 379 8.40 -8.62 -20.54
C HIS A 379 9.43 -9.17 -19.56
N PRO A 380 10.60 -9.60 -20.02
CA PRO A 380 11.62 -10.20 -19.17
C PRO A 380 12.06 -9.27 -18.03
N GLY A 381 12.21 -9.86 -16.83
CA GLY A 381 12.68 -9.17 -15.63
C GLY A 381 11.62 -8.62 -14.70
N LEU A 382 10.33 -8.86 -14.98
CA LEU A 382 9.28 -8.64 -13.98
C LEU A 382 9.31 -9.72 -12.90
N GLU A 383 8.96 -9.33 -11.69
CA GLU A 383 8.55 -10.23 -10.62
C GLU A 383 7.12 -10.71 -10.87
N ILE A 384 6.73 -11.80 -10.20
CA ILE A 384 5.37 -12.34 -10.27
C ILE A 384 4.77 -12.48 -8.88
N GLY A 385 3.46 -12.25 -8.75
CA GLY A 385 2.80 -12.31 -7.46
C GLY A 385 1.31 -12.61 -7.52
N CYS A 386 0.77 -12.86 -6.33
CA CYS A 386 -0.66 -13.06 -6.08
C CYS A 386 -1.07 -12.13 -4.95
N THR A 387 -1.73 -11.05 -5.28
CA THR A 387 -2.07 -10.00 -4.32
C THR A 387 -3.36 -10.28 -3.55
N GLU A 388 -4.07 -11.34 -3.94
CA GLU A 388 -5.26 -11.79 -3.22
C GLU A 388 -5.49 -13.29 -3.41
N TYR A 389 -5.56 -14.02 -2.28
CA TYR A 389 -5.91 -15.44 -2.26
C TYR A 389 -6.56 -15.86 -0.96
N ASN A 390 -7.46 -16.82 -1.03
CA ASN A 390 -8.03 -17.50 0.13
C ASN A 390 -8.60 -18.85 -0.33
N TRP A 391 -8.20 -19.95 0.34
CA TRP A 391 -8.58 -21.30 -0.05
C TRP A 391 -9.76 -21.85 0.76
N GLY A 392 -10.33 -21.00 1.67
CA GLY A 392 -11.53 -21.32 2.44
C GLY A 392 -11.31 -22.21 3.65
N ASP A 393 -12.41 -22.61 4.28
CA ASP A 393 -12.49 -23.50 5.45
C ASP A 393 -11.64 -23.04 6.65
N GLU A 394 -11.57 -21.74 6.86
CA GLU A 394 -10.68 -21.11 7.84
C GLU A 394 -10.81 -21.63 9.29
N PRO A 395 -12.03 -21.95 9.80
CA PRO A 395 -12.19 -22.44 11.15
C PRO A 395 -11.64 -23.85 11.38
N ASN A 396 -11.43 -24.63 10.31
CA ASN A 396 -11.13 -26.05 10.37
C ASN A 396 -9.68 -26.38 9.99
N LEU A 397 -9.22 -27.56 10.44
CA LEU A 397 -7.86 -28.03 10.15
C LEU A 397 -7.61 -28.23 8.66
N ASN A 398 -8.63 -28.53 7.87
CA ASN A 398 -8.47 -28.65 6.44
C ASN A 398 -8.09 -27.30 5.80
N GLY A 399 -8.73 -26.20 6.21
CA GLY A 399 -8.30 -24.85 5.77
C GLY A 399 -6.87 -24.52 6.20
N ALA A 400 -6.49 -24.90 7.42
CA ALA A 400 -5.13 -24.70 7.92
C ALA A 400 -4.09 -25.52 7.13
N THR A 401 -4.34 -26.80 6.86
CA THR A 401 -3.43 -27.63 6.06
C THR A 401 -3.30 -27.12 4.62
N THR A 402 -4.41 -26.67 4.04
CA THR A 402 -4.41 -26.07 2.69
C THR A 402 -3.64 -24.76 2.66
N GLN A 403 -3.84 -23.87 3.65
CA GLN A 403 -3.08 -22.61 3.75
C GLN A 403 -1.58 -22.87 3.89
N ALA A 404 -1.19 -23.85 4.71
CA ALA A 404 0.22 -24.20 4.87
C ALA A 404 0.82 -24.77 3.57
N ASP A 405 0.04 -25.55 2.83
CA ASP A 405 0.42 -26.11 1.53
C ASP A 405 0.66 -25.01 0.50
N VAL A 406 -0.27 -24.06 0.39
CA VAL A 406 -0.17 -22.90 -0.53
C VAL A 406 1.09 -22.10 -0.24
N LEU A 407 1.37 -21.77 1.02
CA LEU A 407 2.59 -21.03 1.40
C LEU A 407 3.86 -21.80 1.07
N GLY A 408 3.86 -23.11 1.31
CA GLY A 408 4.99 -23.97 0.92
C GLY A 408 5.20 -24.02 -0.59
N ILE A 409 4.12 -24.09 -1.37
CA ILE A 409 4.16 -24.07 -2.84
C ILE A 409 4.71 -22.72 -3.33
N TYR A 410 4.23 -21.57 -2.80
CA TYR A 410 4.75 -20.26 -3.19
C TYR A 410 6.27 -20.16 -2.97
N GLY A 411 6.75 -20.65 -1.83
CA GLY A 411 8.19 -20.69 -1.54
C GLY A 411 8.96 -21.62 -2.47
N ARG A 412 8.46 -22.84 -2.69
CA ARG A 412 9.08 -23.84 -3.56
C ARG A 412 9.11 -23.42 -5.02
N GLU A 413 8.03 -22.83 -5.50
CA GLU A 413 7.93 -22.37 -6.89
C GLU A 413 8.57 -21.00 -7.13
N GLY A 414 9.08 -20.32 -6.08
CA GLY A 414 9.74 -19.03 -6.21
C GLY A 414 8.79 -17.94 -6.73
N PHE A 415 7.68 -17.76 -6.05
CA PHE A 415 6.81 -16.60 -6.18
C PHE A 415 7.45 -15.40 -5.48
N ASP A 416 7.27 -14.18 -5.99
CA ASP A 416 7.96 -13.02 -5.44
C ASP A 416 7.14 -12.27 -4.40
N LEU A 417 5.81 -12.33 -4.50
CA LEU A 417 4.89 -11.59 -3.64
C LEU A 417 3.55 -12.33 -3.52
N ALA A 418 3.00 -12.41 -2.30
CA ALA A 418 1.62 -12.85 -2.10
C ALA A 418 1.00 -12.20 -0.87
N THR A 419 -0.29 -11.86 -0.93
CA THR A 419 -1.06 -11.37 0.21
C THR A 419 -2.37 -12.12 0.36
N ARG A 420 -2.60 -12.66 1.57
CA ARG A 420 -3.82 -13.43 1.86
C ARG A 420 -5.01 -12.49 2.12
N TRP A 421 -6.16 -12.83 1.56
CA TRP A 421 -7.44 -12.12 1.78
C TRP A 421 -8.37 -12.93 2.69
N THR A 422 -8.67 -12.54 3.90
CA THR A 422 -8.04 -11.57 4.79
C THR A 422 -7.35 -12.35 5.91
N VAL A 423 -7.05 -11.72 7.04
CA VAL A 423 -6.54 -12.45 8.21
C VAL A 423 -7.60 -13.44 8.71
N ALA A 424 -7.22 -14.70 8.96
CA ALA A 424 -8.13 -15.77 9.37
C ALA A 424 -8.58 -15.60 10.83
N LYS A 425 -9.49 -14.64 11.08
CA LYS A 425 -10.01 -14.30 12.42
C LYS A 425 -11.49 -13.97 12.39
N ASN A 426 -12.18 -14.17 13.53
CA ASN A 426 -13.55 -13.75 13.74
C ASN A 426 -13.56 -12.44 14.55
N THR A 427 -13.84 -11.34 13.90
CA THR A 427 -13.95 -10.01 14.53
C THR A 427 -15.32 -9.77 15.16
N GLY A 428 -16.30 -10.63 14.90
CA GLY A 428 -17.65 -10.55 15.52
C GLY A 428 -17.67 -11.03 16.98
N THR A 429 -16.53 -11.52 17.52
CA THR A 429 -16.40 -11.94 18.92
C THR A 429 -15.58 -10.92 19.72
N THR A 430 -15.87 -10.80 21.01
CA THR A 430 -15.09 -9.96 21.92
C THR A 430 -14.60 -10.79 23.10
N PRO A 431 -13.29 -11.09 23.22
CA PRO A 431 -12.19 -10.69 22.30
C PRO A 431 -12.30 -11.37 20.93
N THR A 432 -11.62 -10.79 19.93
CA THR A 432 -11.43 -11.41 18.61
C THR A 432 -10.85 -12.82 18.76
N THR A 433 -11.40 -13.77 18.02
CA THR A 433 -10.91 -15.15 18.00
C THR A 433 -10.21 -15.45 16.68
N TYR A 434 -9.08 -16.17 16.75
CA TYR A 434 -8.31 -16.54 15.59
C TYR A 434 -8.65 -17.98 15.18
N TYR A 435 -8.86 -18.19 13.90
CA TYR A 435 -9.09 -19.52 13.35
C TYR A 435 -7.78 -20.33 13.28
N VAL A 436 -7.89 -21.64 13.20
CA VAL A 436 -6.70 -22.49 13.12
C VAL A 436 -5.86 -22.20 11.87
N THR A 437 -6.46 -21.71 10.81
CA THR A 437 -5.77 -21.27 9.59
C THR A 437 -4.81 -20.09 9.83
N TYR A 438 -5.05 -19.27 10.86
CA TYR A 438 -4.12 -18.22 11.29
C TYR A 438 -2.76 -18.81 11.70
N LEU A 439 -2.80 -19.93 12.46
CA LEU A 439 -1.59 -20.63 12.91
C LEU A 439 -0.78 -21.20 11.74
N ALA A 440 -1.45 -21.57 10.63
CA ALA A 440 -0.76 -22.06 9.43
C ALA A 440 0.14 -20.97 8.78
N SER A 441 -0.24 -19.70 8.89
CA SER A 441 0.62 -18.59 8.49
C SER A 441 1.70 -18.33 9.53
N GLN A 442 1.35 -18.36 10.81
CA GLN A 442 2.29 -18.12 11.92
C GLN A 442 3.43 -19.15 11.95
N ILE A 443 3.17 -20.43 11.68
CA ILE A 443 4.20 -21.49 11.78
C ILE A 443 5.34 -21.29 10.76
N TYR A 444 5.10 -20.62 9.64
CA TYR A 444 6.14 -20.29 8.67
C TYR A 444 7.02 -19.12 9.11
N ARG A 445 6.49 -18.18 9.91
CA ARG A 445 7.16 -16.90 10.14
C ARG A 445 7.51 -16.62 11.59
N ASN A 446 6.84 -17.29 12.54
CA ASN A 446 6.99 -17.06 13.96
C ASN A 446 6.48 -18.29 14.75
N TYR A 447 7.06 -19.47 14.49
CA TYR A 447 6.59 -20.72 15.07
C TYR A 447 6.80 -20.82 16.58
N ASP A 448 7.77 -20.10 17.13
CA ASP A 448 8.16 -20.17 18.54
C ASP A 448 7.75 -18.90 19.34
N GLY A 449 7.14 -17.93 18.67
CA GLY A 449 6.78 -16.63 19.27
C GLY A 449 7.95 -15.64 19.40
N ASN A 450 9.16 -15.98 18.90
CA ASN A 450 10.36 -15.17 18.93
C ASN A 450 10.91 -14.85 17.52
N ASP A 451 10.04 -14.90 16.52
CA ASP A 451 10.31 -14.61 15.11
C ASP A 451 11.21 -15.62 14.39
N PHE A 452 11.43 -16.81 14.97
CA PHE A 452 12.06 -17.87 14.18
C PHE A 452 11.13 -18.35 13.07
N ALA A 453 11.68 -18.38 11.88
CA ALA A 453 10.95 -18.64 10.64
C ALA A 453 11.37 -20.00 10.00
N PHE A 454 10.63 -20.37 8.96
CA PHE A 454 10.88 -21.57 8.14
C PHE A 454 12.21 -21.49 7.42
N GLY A 455 12.78 -20.43 7.09
CA GLY A 455 14.07 -20.27 6.41
C GLY A 455 13.93 -19.65 5.04
N GLU A 456 15.06 -19.13 4.53
CA GLU A 456 15.11 -18.24 3.39
C GLU A 456 15.58 -18.90 2.10
N THR A 457 16.16 -20.13 2.17
CA THR A 457 16.60 -20.85 0.99
C THR A 457 15.82 -22.15 0.83
N SER A 458 14.93 -22.19 -0.16
CA SER A 458 14.21 -23.40 -0.53
C SER A 458 15.18 -24.50 -0.98
N VAL A 459 14.90 -25.74 -0.58
CA VAL A 459 15.60 -26.93 -1.01
C VAL A 459 14.61 -28.05 -1.35
N GLU A 460 15.06 -29.07 -2.05
CA GLU A 460 14.20 -30.15 -2.52
C GLU A 460 13.59 -30.93 -1.36
N ALA A 461 12.25 -31.15 -1.42
CA ALA A 461 11.51 -32.05 -0.56
C ALA A 461 10.47 -32.80 -1.39
N ASN A 462 10.63 -34.11 -1.53
CA ASN A 462 9.78 -34.94 -2.37
C ASN A 462 8.93 -35.92 -1.55
N VAL A 463 7.67 -36.06 -1.96
CA VAL A 463 6.68 -36.98 -1.43
C VAL A 463 6.07 -37.82 -2.55
N ALA A 464 5.55 -39.01 -2.22
CA ALA A 464 4.98 -39.91 -3.24
C ALA A 464 3.63 -39.40 -3.77
N ASN A 465 2.78 -38.84 -2.91
CA ASN A 465 1.46 -38.34 -3.28
C ASN A 465 1.18 -36.99 -2.57
N PRO A 466 1.22 -35.87 -3.30
CA PRO A 466 0.96 -34.55 -2.71
C PRO A 466 -0.50 -34.31 -2.31
N ASP A 467 -1.43 -35.14 -2.78
CA ASP A 467 -2.86 -35.07 -2.36
C ASP A 467 -3.07 -35.60 -0.95
N ASP A 468 -2.23 -36.56 -0.52
CA ASP A 468 -2.29 -37.18 0.81
C ASP A 468 -1.41 -36.46 1.82
N LEU A 469 -0.20 -36.07 1.41
CA LEU A 469 0.79 -35.44 2.25
C LEU A 469 1.71 -34.56 1.40
N SER A 470 1.92 -33.32 1.84
CA SER A 470 2.89 -32.40 1.24
C SER A 470 4.09 -32.21 2.16
N ALA A 471 5.23 -31.93 1.57
CA ALA A 471 6.42 -31.53 2.30
C ALA A 471 7.17 -30.42 1.60
N PHE A 472 7.73 -29.50 2.40
CA PHE A 472 8.56 -28.39 1.96
C PHE A 472 9.78 -28.31 2.86
N ALA A 473 10.91 -27.93 2.33
CA ALA A 473 12.13 -27.80 3.10
C ALA A 473 12.89 -26.51 2.75
N SER A 474 13.56 -25.96 3.74
CA SER A 474 14.42 -24.81 3.55
C SER A 474 15.63 -24.84 4.49
N VAL A 475 16.69 -24.16 4.07
CA VAL A 475 17.85 -23.89 4.93
C VAL A 475 17.73 -22.45 5.42
N ARG A 476 17.79 -22.29 6.75
CA ARG A 476 17.74 -20.98 7.39
C ARG A 476 19.13 -20.34 7.41
N GLU A 477 19.25 -19.12 6.97
CA GLU A 477 20.55 -18.45 6.84
C GLU A 477 21.18 -18.09 8.19
N SER A 478 20.35 -17.77 9.19
CA SER A 478 20.82 -17.25 10.46
C SER A 478 21.62 -18.26 11.30
N ASP A 479 21.29 -19.56 11.18
CA ASP A 479 21.91 -20.65 11.98
C ASP A 479 22.21 -21.92 11.17
N GLY A 480 21.91 -21.91 9.89
CA GLY A 480 22.10 -23.06 9.00
C GLY A 480 21.14 -24.23 9.25
N ALA A 481 20.11 -24.06 10.11
CA ALA A 481 19.18 -25.14 10.39
C ALA A 481 18.39 -25.51 9.13
N LEU A 482 18.17 -26.81 8.95
CA LEU A 482 17.26 -27.32 7.95
C LEU A 482 15.86 -27.40 8.59
N THR A 483 14.93 -26.70 8.00
CA THR A 483 13.53 -26.77 8.39
C THR A 483 12.75 -27.61 7.40
N VAL A 484 11.92 -28.51 7.89
CA VAL A 484 11.07 -29.39 7.07
C VAL A 484 9.65 -29.30 7.55
N MET A 485 8.78 -28.76 6.70
CA MET A 485 7.33 -28.72 6.93
C MET A 485 6.70 -29.98 6.34
N VAL A 486 5.96 -30.74 7.15
CA VAL A 486 5.18 -31.90 6.72
C VAL A 486 3.72 -31.63 7.00
N ILE A 487 2.90 -31.72 5.97
CA ILE A 487 1.46 -31.42 6.02
C ILE A 487 0.70 -32.71 5.69
N ASN A 488 0.10 -33.31 6.71
CA ASN A 488 -0.77 -34.46 6.54
C ASN A 488 -2.20 -33.99 6.24
N LYS A 489 -2.68 -34.27 5.05
CA LYS A 489 -4.00 -33.85 4.54
C LYS A 489 -5.08 -34.91 4.78
N GLN A 490 -4.69 -36.11 5.22
CA GLN A 490 -5.57 -37.28 5.38
C GLN A 490 -6.31 -37.26 6.71
N GLN A 491 -7.43 -38.04 6.79
CA GLN A 491 -8.22 -38.19 8.00
C GLN A 491 -7.61 -39.15 9.05
N GLY A 492 -6.59 -39.91 8.66
CA GLY A 492 -5.84 -40.81 9.56
C GLY A 492 -4.46 -40.22 9.91
N SER A 493 -3.88 -40.76 11.01
CA SER A 493 -2.48 -40.48 11.32
C SER A 493 -1.56 -41.18 10.33
N THR A 494 -0.43 -40.58 9.97
CA THR A 494 0.49 -41.12 8.96
C THR A 494 1.89 -41.31 9.56
N PRO A 495 2.44 -42.51 9.58
CA PRO A 495 3.85 -42.71 9.90
C PRO A 495 4.72 -42.15 8.78
N VAL A 496 5.61 -41.23 9.12
CA VAL A 496 6.48 -40.53 8.18
C VAL A 496 7.94 -40.78 8.53
N THR A 497 8.74 -41.11 7.50
CA THR A 497 10.18 -41.07 7.61
C THR A 497 10.73 -39.93 6.74
N VAL A 498 11.32 -38.92 7.40
CA VAL A 498 12.02 -37.81 6.71
C VAL A 498 13.48 -38.22 6.52
N SER A 499 13.89 -38.45 5.31
CA SER A 499 15.26 -38.82 4.92
C SER A 499 16.02 -37.58 4.47
N LEU A 500 17.24 -37.37 4.98
CA LEU A 500 18.05 -36.18 4.76
C LEU A 500 19.26 -36.50 3.89
N ALA A 501 19.35 -35.95 2.72
CA ALA A 501 20.51 -35.98 1.87
C ALA A 501 21.28 -34.64 1.93
N ASN A 502 22.60 -34.74 1.85
CA ASN A 502 23.51 -33.58 1.79
C ASN A 502 23.35 -32.59 2.98
N PHE A 503 22.89 -33.08 4.14
CA PHE A 503 22.77 -32.30 5.36
C PHE A 503 23.40 -33.05 6.53
N SER A 504 24.29 -32.38 7.25
CA SER A 504 24.86 -32.89 8.50
C SER A 504 24.20 -32.21 9.68
N THR A 505 23.80 -32.97 10.68
CA THR A 505 23.20 -32.47 11.92
C THR A 505 24.04 -32.77 13.14
N SER A 506 23.96 -31.88 14.15
CA SER A 506 24.66 -32.02 15.42
C SER A 506 23.73 -32.34 16.58
N GLY A 507 22.44 -32.40 16.37
CA GLY A 507 21.50 -32.50 17.48
C GLY A 507 20.22 -33.24 17.16
N LYS A 508 19.24 -33.05 18.02
CA LYS A 508 17.88 -33.57 17.85
C LYS A 508 17.08 -32.54 17.03
N ALA A 509 16.14 -33.04 16.24
CA ALA A 509 15.16 -32.21 15.57
C ALA A 509 14.14 -31.68 16.58
N GLN A 510 13.94 -30.37 16.61
CA GLN A 510 12.79 -29.77 17.29
C GLN A 510 11.52 -30.06 16.48
N VAL A 511 10.39 -30.21 17.18
CA VAL A 511 9.10 -30.49 16.55
C VAL A 511 8.05 -29.48 17.02
N TRP A 512 7.44 -28.79 16.06
CA TRP A 512 6.36 -27.86 16.27
C TRP A 512 5.15 -28.31 15.48
N GLN A 513 3.95 -28.27 16.07
CA GLN A 513 2.80 -28.94 15.48
C GLN A 513 1.50 -28.21 15.70
N ILE A 514 0.65 -28.23 14.65
CA ILE A 514 -0.76 -27.85 14.69
C ILE A 514 -1.56 -29.09 14.34
N ASN A 515 -2.54 -29.43 15.19
CA ASN A 515 -3.43 -30.61 15.01
C ASN A 515 -4.73 -30.43 15.80
N SER A 516 -5.58 -31.44 15.84
CA SER A 516 -6.88 -31.39 16.54
C SER A 516 -6.78 -31.08 18.04
N ALA A 517 -5.64 -31.36 18.68
CA ALA A 517 -5.40 -31.06 20.10
C ALA A 517 -4.73 -29.66 20.31
N SER A 518 -4.36 -28.95 19.24
CA SER A 518 -3.65 -27.68 19.30
C SER A 518 -4.15 -26.71 18.21
N GLN A 519 -5.43 -26.36 18.24
CA GLN A 519 -6.06 -25.49 17.25
C GLN A 519 -6.00 -23.99 17.61
N THR A 520 -5.49 -23.66 18.78
CA THR A 520 -5.38 -22.27 19.28
C THR A 520 -3.94 -21.81 19.49
N SER A 521 -2.97 -22.71 19.30
CA SER A 521 -1.54 -22.41 19.45
C SER A 521 -0.68 -23.45 18.73
N ILE A 522 0.51 -23.07 18.32
CA ILE A 522 1.53 -23.97 17.79
C ILE A 522 2.14 -24.73 18.97
N ALA A 523 1.95 -26.05 19.00
CA ALA A 523 2.42 -26.88 20.10
C ALA A 523 3.87 -27.29 19.91
N ARG A 524 4.74 -26.98 20.88
CA ARG A 524 6.10 -27.51 20.97
C ARG A 524 6.01 -28.98 21.48
N ARG A 525 6.53 -29.91 20.64
CA ARG A 525 6.55 -31.36 20.96
C ARG A 525 7.95 -31.78 21.47
N THR A 526 8.06 -33.04 21.90
CA THR A 526 9.37 -33.60 22.29
C THR A 526 10.32 -33.69 21.10
N ASP A 527 11.58 -33.37 21.31
CA ASP A 527 12.62 -33.44 20.30
C ASP A 527 12.89 -34.87 19.84
N LEU A 528 13.04 -35.07 18.55
CA LEU A 528 13.29 -36.33 17.92
C LEU A 528 14.79 -36.55 17.65
N SER A 529 15.25 -37.77 17.84
CA SER A 529 16.63 -38.10 17.44
C SER A 529 16.73 -38.22 15.95
N VAL A 530 17.77 -37.62 15.37
CA VAL A 530 18.16 -37.87 13.97
C VAL A 530 19.10 -39.08 13.97
N ALA A 531 18.68 -40.17 13.34
CA ALA A 531 19.47 -41.41 13.25
C ALA A 531 19.62 -41.83 11.77
N ASN A 532 20.84 -42.15 11.36
CA ASN A 532 21.13 -42.52 9.95
C ASN A 532 20.59 -41.49 8.93
N ASN A 533 20.77 -40.19 9.23
CA ASN A 533 20.24 -39.10 8.43
C ASN A 533 18.72 -39.17 8.20
N SER A 534 17.96 -39.66 9.18
CA SER A 534 16.50 -39.74 9.10
C SER A 534 15.83 -39.41 10.42
N ILE A 535 14.60 -38.97 10.34
CA ILE A 535 13.67 -38.73 11.46
C ILE A 535 12.42 -39.56 11.18
N SER A 536 11.94 -40.29 12.18
CA SER A 536 10.67 -41.00 12.08
C SER A 536 9.68 -40.45 13.10
N GLU A 537 8.48 -40.13 12.63
CA GLU A 537 7.37 -39.60 13.44
C GLU A 537 6.04 -40.09 12.89
N THR A 538 5.03 -40.22 13.75
CA THR A 538 3.64 -40.41 13.31
C THR A 538 2.92 -39.05 13.36
N VAL A 539 2.77 -38.42 12.22
CA VAL A 539 2.05 -37.14 12.15
C VAL A 539 0.53 -37.39 12.28
N PRO A 540 -0.17 -36.61 13.11
CA PRO A 540 -1.61 -36.76 13.30
C PRO A 540 -2.42 -36.58 12.02
N SER A 541 -3.71 -36.98 12.04
CA SER A 541 -4.66 -36.61 10.97
C SER A 541 -4.76 -35.10 10.83
N GLN A 542 -4.87 -34.59 9.62
CA GLN A 542 -5.02 -33.19 9.29
C GLN A 542 -4.12 -32.29 10.16
N SER A 543 -2.81 -32.40 9.98
CA SER A 543 -1.83 -31.74 10.83
C SER A 543 -0.73 -31.07 10.03
N ILE A 544 -0.16 -30.05 10.61
CA ILE A 544 1.01 -29.33 10.12
C ILE A 544 2.13 -29.58 11.12
N THR A 545 3.23 -30.16 10.67
CA THR A 545 4.38 -30.49 11.53
C THR A 545 5.64 -29.88 10.96
N LEU A 546 6.27 -28.99 11.71
CA LEU A 546 7.55 -28.38 11.39
C LEU A 546 8.65 -29.08 12.17
N PHE A 547 9.60 -29.69 11.48
CA PHE A 547 10.87 -30.17 12.02
C PHE A 547 11.94 -29.09 11.84
N VAL A 548 12.61 -28.70 12.93
CA VAL A 548 13.77 -27.80 12.88
C VAL A 548 15.00 -28.60 13.28
N ILE A 549 15.84 -28.86 12.31
CA ILE A 549 16.99 -29.74 12.42
C ILE A 549 18.24 -28.89 12.48
N PRO A 550 18.94 -28.81 13.62
CA PRO A 550 20.14 -27.98 13.74
C PRO A 550 21.24 -28.46 12.83
N ALA A 551 21.96 -27.55 12.20
CA ALA A 551 23.15 -27.88 11.41
C ALA A 551 24.20 -28.59 12.30
N GLY A 552 24.86 -29.60 11.79
CA GLY A 552 26.05 -30.16 12.37
C GLY A 552 27.18 -29.14 12.44
N SER A 553 28.25 -29.42 13.19
CA SER A 553 29.35 -28.50 13.54
C SER A 553 30.16 -27.91 12.36
N ALA A 554 29.56 -27.70 11.24
CA ALA A 554 30.09 -26.95 10.12
C ALA A 554 29.23 -25.75 9.81
N LEU A 555 28.94 -24.90 10.81
CA LEU A 555 28.62 -23.51 10.48
C LEU A 555 29.82 -22.99 9.67
N ALA A 556 29.56 -22.50 8.46
CA ALA A 556 30.59 -21.76 7.74
C ALA A 556 30.84 -20.43 8.46
N ALA A 557 32.07 -19.96 8.46
CA ALA A 557 32.36 -18.61 8.89
C ALA A 557 31.51 -17.63 8.08
N PRO A 558 31.03 -16.49 8.67
CA PRO A 558 30.23 -15.51 7.95
C PRO A 558 30.92 -15.03 6.68
N THR A 559 30.16 -14.52 5.73
CA THR A 559 30.71 -13.78 4.59
C THR A 559 31.26 -12.43 5.05
N ALA A 560 32.15 -11.81 4.27
CA ALA A 560 32.66 -10.48 4.59
C ALA A 560 31.50 -9.47 4.64
N PRO A 561 31.42 -8.61 5.69
CA PRO A 561 30.45 -7.51 5.73
C PRO A 561 30.59 -6.61 4.51
N THR A 562 29.45 -6.12 3.99
CA THR A 562 29.38 -5.25 2.79
C THR A 562 28.86 -3.87 3.17
N GLY A 563 28.89 -2.90 2.25
CA GLY A 563 28.30 -1.58 2.47
C GLY A 563 29.01 -0.76 3.55
N LEU A 564 30.29 -1.02 3.87
CA LEU A 564 31.00 -0.25 4.88
C LEU A 564 31.08 1.22 4.46
N ALA A 565 30.54 2.11 5.30
CA ALA A 565 30.49 3.55 5.11
C ALA A 565 30.97 4.29 6.36
N ALA A 566 31.37 5.56 6.22
CA ALA A 566 31.85 6.38 7.33
C ALA A 566 31.29 7.78 7.34
N ILE A 567 30.99 8.28 8.54
CA ILE A 567 30.73 9.68 8.84
C ILE A 567 31.92 10.19 9.70
N VAL A 568 32.63 11.20 9.20
CA VAL A 568 33.78 11.78 9.88
C VAL A 568 33.35 12.92 10.80
N GLY A 569 34.05 13.07 11.95
CA GLY A 569 33.82 14.12 12.92
C GLY A 569 35.13 14.56 13.57
N ASN A 570 35.04 15.45 14.58
CA ASN A 570 36.20 15.91 15.34
C ASN A 570 36.80 14.76 16.15
N GLY A 571 37.98 14.28 15.75
CA GLY A 571 38.63 13.14 16.35
C GLY A 571 37.82 11.84 16.33
N THR A 572 36.84 11.71 15.46
CA THR A 572 35.94 10.55 15.43
C THR A 572 35.59 10.12 14.01
N VAL A 573 35.32 8.80 13.84
CA VAL A 573 34.73 8.21 12.64
C VAL A 573 33.60 7.28 13.07
N THR A 574 32.41 7.53 12.63
CA THR A 574 31.28 6.62 12.81
C THR A 574 31.17 5.74 11.59
N LEU A 575 31.28 4.43 11.75
CA LEU A 575 31.18 3.41 10.73
C LEU A 575 29.80 2.78 10.73
N THR A 576 29.29 2.41 9.56
CA THR A 576 28.09 1.58 9.36
C THR A 576 28.36 0.53 8.30
N TRP A 577 27.72 -0.64 8.39
CA TRP A 577 27.87 -1.74 7.43
C TRP A 577 26.59 -2.55 7.34
N ASN A 578 26.43 -3.31 6.28
CA ASN A 578 25.35 -4.27 6.14
C ASN A 578 25.63 -5.53 6.97
N ALA A 579 24.59 -6.08 7.59
CA ALA A 579 24.69 -7.33 8.34
C ALA A 579 25.21 -8.46 7.44
N ALA A 580 26.17 -9.25 7.94
CA ALA A 580 26.62 -10.47 7.29
C ALA A 580 25.86 -11.66 7.85
N GLY A 581 25.28 -12.51 6.97
CA GLY A 581 24.50 -13.66 7.37
C GLY A 581 25.30 -14.59 8.31
N GLY A 582 24.66 -15.01 9.40
CA GLY A 582 25.25 -15.90 10.40
C GLY A 582 26.31 -15.28 11.33
N ALA A 583 26.57 -13.98 11.25
CA ALA A 583 27.50 -13.33 12.17
C ALA A 583 26.86 -13.13 13.55
N THR A 584 27.49 -13.63 14.59
CA THR A 584 27.11 -13.41 16.00
C THR A 584 27.83 -12.23 16.64
N SER A 585 28.88 -11.74 15.99
CA SER A 585 29.65 -10.55 16.39
C SER A 585 30.35 -9.93 15.18
N TYR A 586 30.66 -8.62 15.30
CA TYR A 586 31.53 -7.92 14.34
C TYR A 586 32.75 -7.35 15.03
N THR A 587 33.94 -7.51 14.41
CA THR A 587 35.19 -6.87 14.85
C THR A 587 35.53 -5.76 13.86
N VAL A 588 35.54 -4.53 14.37
CA VAL A 588 36.02 -3.35 13.65
C VAL A 588 37.50 -3.26 13.78
N LYS A 589 38.22 -3.09 12.70
CA LYS A 589 39.69 -3.01 12.67
C LYS A 589 40.12 -1.74 11.97
N ARG A 590 41.21 -1.15 12.41
CA ARG A 590 41.78 0.10 11.90
C ARG A 590 43.28 -0.06 11.59
N GLY A 591 43.74 0.60 10.56
CA GLY A 591 45.13 0.76 10.16
C GLY A 591 45.42 2.18 9.70
N ILE A 592 46.70 2.48 9.46
CA ILE A 592 47.18 3.77 8.93
C ILE A 592 47.62 3.66 7.48
N ALA A 593 47.54 2.47 6.91
CA ALA A 593 47.83 2.21 5.48
C ALA A 593 46.71 1.37 4.86
N SER A 594 46.43 1.59 3.56
CA SER A 594 45.34 0.91 2.84
C SER A 594 45.54 -0.61 2.71
N GLY A 595 46.75 -1.12 2.80
CA GLY A 595 47.10 -2.54 2.80
C GLY A 595 47.20 -3.16 4.22
N GLY A 596 46.94 -2.40 5.27
CA GLY A 596 47.14 -2.82 6.65
C GLY A 596 48.58 -2.66 7.12
N PRO A 597 48.98 -3.23 8.27
CA PRO A 597 48.16 -4.10 9.11
C PRO A 597 46.96 -3.37 9.74
N TYR A 598 45.87 -4.13 9.98
CA TYR A 598 44.68 -3.61 10.68
C TYR A 598 44.58 -4.23 12.07
N SER A 599 44.54 -3.37 13.10
CA SER A 599 44.37 -3.77 14.50
C SER A 599 42.88 -3.65 14.89
N ALA A 600 42.39 -4.60 15.69
CA ALA A 600 41.03 -4.54 16.21
C ALA A 600 40.90 -3.32 17.16
N VAL A 601 39.85 -2.53 16.97
CA VAL A 601 39.49 -1.39 17.80
C VAL A 601 38.23 -1.63 18.63
N ALA A 602 37.35 -2.51 18.14
CA ALA A 602 36.14 -2.91 18.87
C ALA A 602 35.60 -4.25 18.38
N THR A 603 34.85 -4.92 19.26
CA THR A 603 33.96 -6.04 18.88
C THR A 603 32.56 -5.70 19.39
N VAL A 604 31.57 -5.82 18.51
CA VAL A 604 30.15 -5.53 18.78
C VAL A 604 29.30 -6.75 18.50
N ALA A 605 28.09 -6.83 19.06
CA ALA A 605 27.17 -7.93 18.86
C ALA A 605 26.71 -8.01 17.38
N GLY A 606 26.30 -9.20 16.90
CA GLY A 606 25.83 -9.43 15.53
C GLY A 606 24.62 -8.59 15.11
N SER A 607 23.82 -8.14 16.07
CA SER A 607 22.71 -7.20 15.85
C SER A 607 23.14 -5.74 15.65
N THR A 608 24.42 -5.41 15.92
CA THR A 608 24.96 -4.05 15.84
C THR A 608 25.74 -3.88 14.56
N THR A 609 25.27 -3.02 13.69
CA THR A 609 25.86 -2.71 12.37
C THR A 609 26.45 -1.32 12.29
N SER A 610 26.80 -0.73 13.43
CA SER A 610 27.46 0.57 13.51
C SER A 610 28.44 0.61 14.66
N PHE A 611 29.50 1.44 14.51
CA PHE A 611 30.50 1.68 15.56
C PHE A 611 31.10 3.08 15.42
N LYS A 612 31.26 3.79 16.52
CA LYS A 612 31.95 5.10 16.58
C LYS A 612 33.36 4.92 17.15
N ASP A 613 34.36 5.10 16.31
CA ASP A 613 35.76 5.18 16.70
C ASP A 613 36.09 6.60 17.10
N SER A 614 36.74 6.78 18.23
CA SER A 614 37.07 8.07 18.85
C SER A 614 38.52 8.16 19.27
N GLY A 615 38.99 9.36 19.61
CA GLY A 615 40.40 9.60 19.97
C GLY A 615 41.33 9.61 18.75
N LEU A 616 40.78 9.87 17.58
CA LEU A 616 41.54 9.92 16.33
C LEU A 616 42.15 11.30 16.11
N THR A 617 43.30 11.34 15.44
CA THR A 617 43.98 12.61 15.10
C THR A 617 43.33 13.17 13.82
N ASN A 618 42.81 14.40 13.90
CA ASN A 618 42.28 15.10 12.74
C ASN A 618 43.36 15.31 11.67
N GLY A 619 42.96 15.16 10.39
CA GLY A 619 43.87 15.26 9.25
C GLY A 619 44.66 13.97 8.94
N THR A 620 44.60 12.97 9.80
CA THR A 620 45.24 11.67 9.57
C THR A 620 44.22 10.74 8.93
N THR A 621 44.56 10.16 7.77
CA THR A 621 43.72 9.15 7.10
C THR A 621 43.89 7.81 7.79
N TYR A 622 42.75 7.25 8.24
CA TYR A 622 42.66 5.90 8.79
C TYR A 622 41.95 5.00 7.80
N TYR A 623 42.32 3.73 7.80
CA TYR A 623 41.74 2.70 6.94
C TYR A 623 41.03 1.69 7.82
N PHE A 624 39.75 1.44 7.51
CA PHE A 624 38.89 0.56 8.30
C PHE A 624 38.48 -0.65 7.51
N VAL A 625 38.38 -1.77 8.19
CA VAL A 625 37.75 -3.00 7.72
C VAL A 625 36.92 -3.60 8.85
N VAL A 626 35.88 -4.37 8.50
CA VAL A 626 35.05 -5.08 9.47
C VAL A 626 35.03 -6.56 9.12
N THR A 627 35.10 -7.42 10.12
CA THR A 627 34.91 -8.87 9.99
C THR A 627 33.72 -9.31 10.80
N GLY A 628 32.90 -10.24 10.30
CA GLY A 628 31.89 -10.95 11.07
C GLY A 628 32.47 -12.26 11.65
N SER A 629 32.02 -12.69 12.81
CA SER A 629 32.44 -13.94 13.44
C SER A 629 31.23 -14.69 13.99
N ASN A 630 31.30 -16.03 13.94
CA ASN A 630 30.42 -16.96 14.61
C ASN A 630 31.22 -18.11 15.23
N SER A 631 30.58 -19.15 15.75
CA SER A 631 31.26 -20.33 16.32
C SER A 631 32.08 -21.13 15.30
N ALA A 632 31.83 -20.96 14.00
CA ALA A 632 32.57 -21.64 12.92
C ALA A 632 33.85 -20.89 12.48
N GLY A 633 33.96 -19.61 12.78
CA GLY A 633 35.13 -18.82 12.42
C GLY A 633 34.83 -17.35 12.15
N THR A 634 35.82 -16.70 11.56
CA THR A 634 35.77 -15.26 11.23
C THR A 634 35.80 -15.09 9.72
N SER A 635 35.00 -14.20 9.21
CA SER A 635 34.93 -13.84 7.79
C SER A 635 36.25 -13.21 7.29
N PRO A 636 36.45 -13.15 5.98
CA PRO A 636 37.38 -12.18 5.40
C PRO A 636 37.03 -10.75 5.82
N ASN A 637 37.99 -9.82 5.69
CA ASN A 637 37.74 -8.41 5.88
C ASN A 637 36.75 -7.89 4.84
N SER A 638 35.92 -6.91 5.25
CA SER A 638 35.15 -6.08 4.30
C SER A 638 36.07 -5.37 3.29
N ALA A 639 35.49 -4.73 2.29
CA ALA A 639 36.21 -3.73 1.50
C ALA A 639 36.84 -2.68 2.42
N VAL A 640 38.05 -2.21 2.04
CA VAL A 640 38.77 -1.19 2.81
C VAL A 640 38.08 0.16 2.61
N LEU A 641 37.82 0.84 3.71
CA LEU A 641 37.28 2.20 3.74
C LEU A 641 38.29 3.17 4.31
N ALA A 642 38.63 4.21 3.55
CA ALA A 642 39.47 5.31 4.04
C ALA A 642 38.59 6.41 4.66
N ALA A 643 38.94 6.90 5.83
CA ALA A 643 38.28 8.01 6.48
C ALA A 643 39.28 8.91 7.20
N THR A 644 39.16 10.21 7.00
CA THR A 644 40.04 11.23 7.63
C THR A 644 39.19 12.06 8.59
N PRO A 645 39.33 11.86 9.90
CA PRO A 645 38.68 12.71 10.90
C PRO A 645 39.07 14.17 10.70
N LEU A 646 38.13 15.05 10.87
CA LEU A 646 38.36 16.49 10.77
C LEU A 646 37.50 17.24 11.78
N VAL A 647 37.98 18.41 12.20
CA VAL A 647 37.11 19.32 12.93
C VAL A 647 36.09 19.85 11.96
N PRO A 648 34.77 19.59 12.16
CA PRO A 648 33.75 20.07 11.24
C PRO A 648 33.86 21.56 10.99
N PRO A 649 33.75 22.04 9.74
CA PRO A 649 33.67 23.46 9.47
C PRO A 649 32.35 24.00 10.05
N THR A 650 32.37 25.24 10.52
CA THR A 650 31.22 25.93 11.07
C THR A 650 30.90 27.16 10.25
N PHE A 651 29.60 27.42 10.06
CA PHE A 651 29.17 28.49 9.19
C PHE A 651 28.11 29.36 9.84
N THR A 652 28.12 30.66 9.50
CA THR A 652 27.00 31.56 9.65
C THR A 652 26.40 31.82 8.29
N THR A 653 25.07 31.77 8.22
CA THR A 653 24.34 31.96 6.96
C THR A 653 23.23 32.98 7.16
N SER A 654 22.99 33.81 6.14
CA SER A 654 21.88 34.72 6.10
C SER A 654 21.36 34.87 4.66
N ALA A 655 20.12 35.29 4.51
CA ALA A 655 19.54 35.59 3.22
C ALA A 655 18.69 36.86 3.29
N THR A 656 18.49 37.48 2.14
CA THR A 656 17.55 38.60 1.92
C THR A 656 16.84 38.35 0.58
N ALA A 657 15.60 38.78 0.47
CA ALA A 657 14.89 38.76 -0.79
C ALA A 657 14.51 40.20 -1.21
N LYS A 658 14.63 40.49 -2.49
CA LYS A 658 14.23 41.80 -3.09
C LYS A 658 13.63 41.56 -4.47
N PRO A 659 12.40 42.10 -4.72
CA PRO A 659 11.52 42.77 -3.77
C PRO A 659 10.98 41.79 -2.70
N ASN A 660 10.69 42.33 -1.50
CA ASN A 660 9.99 41.63 -0.43
C ASN A 660 9.23 42.65 0.42
N PRO A 661 7.89 42.71 0.42
CA PRO A 661 6.98 41.75 -0.24
C PRO A 661 7.09 41.74 -1.78
N VAL A 662 6.69 40.61 -2.38
CA VAL A 662 6.59 40.41 -3.83
C VAL A 662 5.17 39.98 -4.20
N THR A 663 4.72 40.31 -5.39
CA THR A 663 3.43 39.85 -5.89
C THR A 663 3.57 38.44 -6.48
N GLN A 664 2.60 37.57 -6.24
CA GLN A 664 2.50 36.25 -6.84
C GLN A 664 2.74 36.30 -8.37
N GLY A 665 3.55 35.38 -8.89
CA GLY A 665 3.95 35.33 -10.28
C GLY A 665 5.03 36.33 -10.69
N THR A 666 5.49 37.24 -9.79
CA THR A 666 6.57 38.16 -10.02
C THR A 666 7.87 37.66 -9.38
N SER A 667 8.97 37.79 -10.10
CA SER A 667 10.27 37.31 -9.61
C SER A 667 10.79 38.15 -8.42
N THR A 668 11.34 37.45 -7.41
CA THR A 668 12.17 38.06 -6.37
C THR A 668 13.55 37.42 -6.36
N ALA A 669 14.58 38.22 -6.19
CA ALA A 669 15.95 37.73 -6.06
C ALA A 669 16.26 37.45 -4.60
N ILE A 670 16.69 36.22 -4.29
CA ILE A 670 17.15 35.76 -2.99
C ILE A 670 18.66 35.83 -3.00
N ASN A 671 19.21 36.74 -2.18
CA ASN A 671 20.64 36.90 -1.99
C ASN A 671 21.04 36.32 -0.66
N ALA A 672 21.82 35.24 -0.69
CA ALA A 672 22.33 34.57 0.48
C ALA A 672 23.81 34.82 0.69
N THR A 673 24.25 34.79 1.91
CA THR A 673 25.68 34.82 2.28
C THR A 673 25.95 33.62 3.20
N VAL A 674 27.08 32.98 2.94
CA VAL A 674 27.62 31.88 3.75
C VAL A 674 29.02 32.29 4.16
N ARG A 675 29.27 32.40 5.47
CA ARG A 675 30.57 32.71 6.05
C ARG A 675 31.07 31.53 6.83
N ASP A 676 32.28 31.09 6.51
CA ASP A 676 33.00 30.12 7.31
C ASP A 676 33.51 30.81 8.62
N THR A 677 33.13 30.23 9.73
CA THR A 677 33.53 30.75 11.06
C THR A 677 34.65 29.96 11.69
N ALA A 678 34.86 28.72 11.31
CA ALA A 678 35.97 27.88 11.76
C ALA A 678 36.16 26.68 10.85
N ASN A 679 37.40 26.35 10.56
CA ASN A 679 37.90 25.22 9.79
C ASN A 679 37.52 25.27 8.27
N THR A 680 38.47 24.88 7.47
CA THR A 680 38.33 24.98 6.00
C THR A 680 37.39 23.92 5.46
N LEU A 681 36.50 24.31 4.57
CA LEU A 681 35.71 23.40 3.71
C LEU A 681 36.34 23.37 2.31
N THR A 682 36.60 22.17 1.79
CA THR A 682 37.07 21.97 0.42
C THR A 682 36.07 21.18 -0.36
N ASN A 683 35.73 21.62 -1.57
CA ASN A 683 34.86 20.93 -2.50
C ASN A 683 33.48 20.60 -1.90
N GLY A 684 32.92 21.50 -1.11
CA GLY A 684 31.59 21.32 -0.49
C GLY A 684 30.43 21.73 -1.40
N VAL A 685 29.22 21.64 -0.85
CA VAL A 685 27.97 22.06 -1.49
C VAL A 685 27.28 23.07 -0.60
N VAL A 686 26.90 24.22 -1.16
CA VAL A 686 25.95 25.15 -0.55
C VAL A 686 24.60 24.95 -1.22
N GLN A 687 23.56 24.69 -0.44
CA GLN A 687 22.20 24.54 -0.93
C GLN A 687 21.35 25.70 -0.45
N ILE A 688 20.62 26.33 -1.37
CA ILE A 688 19.51 27.23 -1.05
C ILE A 688 18.23 26.46 -1.37
N ARG A 689 17.37 26.31 -0.36
CA ARG A 689 16.06 25.69 -0.48
C ARG A 689 14.99 26.66 -0.04
N VAL A 690 13.93 26.79 -0.80
CA VAL A 690 12.79 27.65 -0.48
C VAL A 690 11.56 26.77 -0.35
N LEU A 691 10.86 26.90 0.77
CA LEU A 691 9.57 26.25 0.97
C LEU A 691 8.46 27.27 0.71
N ASP A 692 7.38 26.81 0.11
CA ASP A 692 6.15 27.58 -0.07
C ASP A 692 5.33 27.67 1.24
N PRO A 693 4.20 28.38 1.26
CA PRO A 693 3.36 28.50 2.45
C PRO A 693 2.78 27.19 2.98
N THR A 694 2.72 26.14 2.17
CA THR A 694 2.27 24.79 2.58
C THR A 694 3.41 23.93 3.15
N GLY A 695 4.65 24.41 3.05
CA GLY A 695 5.85 23.68 3.42
C GLY A 695 6.45 22.84 2.29
N ALA A 696 5.84 22.85 1.11
CA ALA A 696 6.38 22.17 -0.07
C ALA A 696 7.60 22.93 -0.63
N THR A 697 8.48 22.22 -1.31
CA THR A 697 9.69 22.80 -1.88
C THR A 697 9.36 23.57 -3.17
N ALA A 698 9.47 24.89 -3.09
CA ALA A 698 9.30 25.78 -4.24
C ALA A 698 10.57 25.96 -5.08
N LEU A 699 11.74 25.83 -4.46
CA LEU A 699 13.04 25.95 -5.13
C LEU A 699 14.11 25.16 -4.38
N THR A 700 14.96 24.45 -5.08
CA THR A 700 16.23 23.93 -4.56
C THR A 700 17.34 24.26 -5.57
N GLN A 701 18.38 24.95 -5.10
CA GLN A 701 19.57 25.23 -5.88
C GLN A 701 20.80 24.76 -5.12
N ASN A 702 21.59 23.90 -5.73
CA ASN A 702 22.88 23.43 -5.21
C ASN A 702 24.02 24.13 -5.92
N PHE A 703 24.96 24.67 -5.14
CA PHE A 703 26.23 25.21 -5.61
C PHE A 703 27.34 24.24 -5.19
N THR A 704 27.81 23.43 -6.10
CA THR A 704 28.84 22.41 -5.88
C THR A 704 30.23 22.97 -6.01
N GLY A 705 31.26 22.23 -5.54
CA GLY A 705 32.66 22.64 -5.66
C GLY A 705 33.05 23.82 -4.78
N GLN A 706 32.27 24.14 -3.77
CA GLN A 706 32.50 25.28 -2.91
C GLN A 706 33.65 25.03 -1.93
N SER A 707 34.56 25.99 -1.84
CA SER A 707 35.69 25.93 -0.89
C SER A 707 35.72 27.21 -0.10
N PHE A 708 35.86 27.08 1.23
CA PHE A 708 35.92 28.19 2.16
C PHE A 708 37.17 28.07 3.01
N THR A 709 37.81 29.18 3.30
CA THR A 709 38.80 29.32 4.37
C THR A 709 38.19 30.08 5.53
N THR A 710 38.66 29.82 6.74
CA THR A 710 38.13 30.45 7.95
C THR A 710 38.05 31.96 7.82
N GLY A 711 36.89 32.52 8.09
CA GLY A 711 36.57 33.94 7.96
C GLY A 711 36.08 34.37 6.59
N GLN A 712 36.18 33.53 5.56
CA GLN A 712 35.76 33.83 4.20
C GLN A 712 34.22 33.83 4.07
N THR A 713 33.71 34.78 3.28
CA THR A 713 32.28 34.89 3.00
C THR A 713 32.06 34.79 1.50
N HIS A 714 31.11 33.90 1.10
CA HIS A 714 30.69 33.81 -0.30
C HIS A 714 29.23 34.23 -0.44
N PRO A 715 28.93 35.07 -1.45
CA PRO A 715 27.56 35.41 -1.82
C PRO A 715 27.00 34.36 -2.80
N TYR A 716 25.70 34.12 -2.71
CA TYR A 716 24.93 33.27 -3.62
C TYR A 716 23.64 34.02 -3.99
N SER A 717 23.17 33.83 -5.20
CA SER A 717 21.92 34.44 -5.62
C SER A 717 21.09 33.46 -6.44
N VAL A 718 19.79 33.42 -6.18
CA VAL A 718 18.80 32.66 -6.94
C VAL A 718 17.55 33.47 -7.10
N ASN A 719 16.82 33.27 -8.19
CA ASN A 719 15.54 33.89 -8.42
C ASN A 719 14.39 32.93 -8.11
N LEU A 720 13.39 33.41 -7.39
CA LEU A 720 12.14 32.73 -7.14
C LEU A 720 11.00 33.46 -7.83
N VAL A 721 10.16 32.72 -8.53
CA VAL A 721 8.86 33.21 -9.01
C VAL A 721 7.80 32.45 -8.21
N PRO A 722 7.26 33.08 -7.16
CA PRO A 722 6.33 32.38 -6.27
C PRO A 722 4.99 32.09 -6.96
N SER A 723 4.52 30.86 -6.87
CA SER A 723 3.27 30.39 -7.50
C SER A 723 2.02 30.60 -6.66
N SER A 724 2.17 30.87 -5.35
CA SER A 724 1.06 31.08 -4.42
C SER A 724 1.32 32.29 -3.51
N ALA A 725 0.28 32.93 -3.03
CA ALA A 725 0.37 33.97 -1.99
C ALA A 725 0.65 33.33 -0.62
N GLY A 726 1.27 34.08 0.28
CA GLY A 726 1.62 33.62 1.61
C GLY A 726 3.10 33.80 1.93
N THR A 727 3.56 33.17 2.99
CA THR A 727 4.95 33.29 3.45
C THR A 727 5.79 32.11 2.99
N TYR A 728 6.82 32.36 2.22
CA TYR A 728 7.85 31.41 1.81
C TYR A 728 9.01 31.45 2.78
N THR A 729 9.61 30.30 3.08
CA THR A 729 10.76 30.19 3.98
C THR A 729 12.01 29.82 3.21
N VAL A 730 13.05 30.64 3.32
CA VAL A 730 14.37 30.37 2.73
C VAL A 730 15.23 29.62 3.73
N LYS A 731 15.79 28.50 3.31
CA LYS A 731 16.70 27.66 4.09
C LYS A 731 18.05 27.58 3.39
N ILE A 732 19.12 27.51 4.20
CA ILE A 732 20.48 27.38 3.68
C ILE A 732 21.17 26.21 4.34
N GLY A 733 21.69 25.27 3.55
CA GLY A 733 22.51 24.16 4.00
C GLY A 733 23.93 24.24 3.46
N VAL A 734 24.91 23.84 4.26
CA VAL A 734 26.29 23.63 3.84
C VAL A 734 26.66 22.17 4.10
N PHE A 735 27.17 21.52 3.05
CA PHE A 735 27.44 20.08 3.06
C PHE A 735 28.85 19.78 2.56
N SER A 736 29.36 18.57 2.84
CA SER A 736 30.53 18.01 2.16
C SER A 736 30.21 17.72 0.69
N SER A 737 31.23 17.33 -0.09
CA SER A 737 31.05 16.84 -1.46
C SER A 737 30.19 15.56 -1.57
N THR A 738 30.05 14.84 -0.47
CA THR A 738 29.20 13.64 -0.36
C THR A 738 27.89 13.90 0.36
N PHE A 739 27.46 15.16 0.46
CA PHE A 739 26.24 15.61 1.13
C PHE A 739 26.15 15.30 2.63
N GLN A 740 27.28 15.10 3.32
CA GLN A 740 27.30 15.14 4.78
C GLN A 740 27.01 16.57 5.25
N LEU A 741 25.99 16.76 6.09
CA LEU A 741 25.57 18.08 6.58
C LEU A 741 26.60 18.67 7.55
N TRP A 742 27.04 19.90 7.32
CA TRP A 742 27.89 20.68 8.22
C TRP A 742 27.12 21.81 8.92
N SER A 743 26.25 22.48 8.23
CA SER A 743 25.44 23.56 8.78
C SER A 743 24.07 23.62 8.13
N TRP A 744 23.05 23.89 8.92
CA TRP A 744 21.69 24.09 8.43
C TRP A 744 21.02 25.28 9.08
N ASN A 745 20.63 26.25 8.28
CA ASN A 745 19.79 27.36 8.73
C ASN A 745 18.38 27.14 8.16
N GLY A 746 17.46 26.69 9.00
CA GLY A 746 16.08 26.36 8.64
C GLY A 746 15.19 27.58 8.37
N SER A 747 15.67 28.80 8.63
CA SER A 747 14.90 30.04 8.47
C SER A 747 15.81 31.24 8.17
N ALA A 748 16.62 31.12 7.13
CA ALA A 748 17.60 32.18 6.74
C ALA A 748 16.93 33.50 6.32
N ALA A 749 15.74 33.40 5.71
CA ALA A 749 14.87 34.55 5.41
C ALA A 749 13.43 34.09 5.23
N SER A 750 12.50 35.03 5.29
CA SER A 750 11.11 34.86 4.87
C SER A 750 10.78 35.80 3.69
N ILE A 751 9.90 35.34 2.79
CA ILE A 751 9.44 36.10 1.66
C ILE A 751 7.92 36.21 1.79
N THR A 752 7.40 37.40 1.90
CA THR A 752 5.97 37.68 1.88
C THR A 752 5.51 37.83 0.43
N VAL A 753 4.58 36.96 0.02
CA VAL A 753 4.01 36.96 -1.32
C VAL A 753 2.56 37.43 -1.21
N ASN A 754 2.27 38.56 -1.80
CA ASN A 754 0.94 39.11 -1.88
C ASN A 754 0.19 38.46 -3.04
N SER A 755 -1.11 38.19 -2.83
CA SER A 755 -1.97 37.76 -3.93
C SER A 755 -2.01 38.80 -5.02
N ASN A 756 -1.98 38.38 -6.27
CA ASN A 756 -2.25 39.22 -7.41
C ASN A 756 -3.73 39.24 -7.80
N LEU A 757 -4.57 38.58 -7.05
CA LEU A 757 -6.02 38.60 -7.14
C LEU A 757 -6.57 39.59 -6.10
N THR A 758 -7.33 40.56 -6.55
CA THR A 758 -8.06 41.51 -5.71
C THR A 758 -9.43 41.75 -6.31
N PHE A 759 -10.44 41.90 -5.47
CA PHE A 759 -11.81 42.04 -5.94
C PHE A 759 -12.51 43.25 -5.32
N LYS A 760 -13.55 43.70 -6.00
CA LYS A 760 -14.59 44.54 -5.44
C LYS A 760 -15.95 43.99 -5.81
N SER A 761 -16.92 44.14 -4.94
CA SER A 761 -18.26 43.65 -5.20
C SER A 761 -19.34 44.65 -4.75
N SER A 762 -20.52 44.51 -5.30
CA SER A 762 -21.71 45.23 -4.89
C SER A 762 -22.96 44.36 -5.10
N ALA A 763 -23.96 44.51 -4.25
CA ALA A 763 -25.24 43.88 -4.40
C ALA A 763 -26.34 44.97 -4.38
N THR A 764 -27.29 44.88 -5.31
CA THR A 764 -28.38 45.83 -5.45
C THR A 764 -29.71 45.08 -5.43
N PRO A 765 -30.36 44.99 -4.26
CA PRO A 765 -31.70 44.41 -4.18
C PRO A 765 -32.77 45.33 -4.76
N ALA A 766 -33.72 44.82 -5.52
CA ALA A 766 -34.85 45.56 -6.05
C ALA A 766 -36.14 44.74 -5.97
N PRO A 767 -37.11 45.12 -5.12
CA PRO A 767 -37.04 46.22 -4.16
C PRO A 767 -36.05 45.95 -3.03
N SER A 768 -35.45 46.95 -2.46
CA SER A 768 -34.55 46.87 -1.30
C SER A 768 -35.30 46.86 0.05
N THR A 769 -36.60 47.21 0.02
CA THR A 769 -37.49 47.15 1.15
C THR A 769 -38.76 46.39 0.75
N PHE A 770 -39.13 45.35 1.51
CA PHE A 770 -40.31 44.52 1.23
C PHE A 770 -40.78 43.80 2.49
N ALA A 771 -42.02 43.26 2.45
CA ALA A 771 -42.62 42.54 3.55
C ALA A 771 -42.09 41.12 3.70
N PRO A 772 -42.12 40.49 4.89
CA PRO A 772 -41.85 39.06 5.03
C PRO A 772 -42.74 38.23 4.10
N GLY A 773 -42.17 37.23 3.47
CA GLY A 773 -42.84 36.40 2.46
C GLY A 773 -42.82 36.97 1.02
N ALA A 774 -42.41 38.23 0.84
CA ALA A 774 -42.33 38.82 -0.48
C ALA A 774 -40.95 38.57 -1.14
N THR A 775 -40.89 38.89 -2.41
CA THR A 775 -39.72 38.59 -3.28
C THR A 775 -38.95 39.84 -3.63
N THR A 776 -37.61 39.76 -3.59
CA THR A 776 -36.70 40.73 -4.15
C THR A 776 -35.75 40.06 -5.17
N LYS A 777 -35.32 40.81 -6.16
CA LYS A 777 -34.25 40.42 -7.05
C LYS A 777 -32.96 41.09 -6.67
N ILE A 778 -31.93 40.38 -6.32
CA ILE A 778 -30.62 40.88 -5.94
C ILE A 778 -29.71 40.82 -7.19
N ALA A 779 -29.34 41.98 -7.72
CA ALA A 779 -28.31 42.05 -8.74
C ALA A 779 -26.94 42.12 -8.07
N VAL A 780 -26.00 41.28 -8.49
CA VAL A 780 -24.67 41.17 -7.92
C VAL A 780 -23.64 41.50 -9.00
N SER A 781 -22.66 42.32 -8.66
CA SER A 781 -21.51 42.60 -9.49
C SER A 781 -20.24 42.29 -8.72
N VAL A 782 -19.35 41.47 -9.31
CA VAL A 782 -18.03 41.18 -8.75
C VAL A 782 -16.98 41.48 -9.82
N THR A 783 -16.05 42.36 -9.50
CA THR A 783 -14.99 42.79 -10.42
C THR A 783 -13.65 42.33 -9.87
N ASP A 784 -12.90 41.61 -10.65
CA ASP A 784 -11.47 41.40 -10.40
C ASP A 784 -10.72 42.68 -10.66
N THR A 785 -10.17 43.25 -9.59
CA THR A 785 -9.36 44.49 -9.66
C THR A 785 -7.86 44.20 -9.65
N GLY A 786 -7.49 42.91 -9.54
CA GLY A 786 -6.12 42.44 -9.61
C GLY A 786 -5.58 42.41 -11.04
N THR A 787 -4.46 41.75 -11.20
CA THR A 787 -3.76 41.62 -12.49
C THR A 787 -3.75 40.20 -13.03
N ALA A 788 -4.15 39.21 -12.24
CA ALA A 788 -4.26 37.81 -12.66
C ALA A 788 -5.72 37.42 -12.91
N ALA A 789 -5.91 36.45 -13.79
CA ALA A 789 -7.21 35.81 -13.96
C ALA A 789 -7.40 34.71 -12.91
N LEU A 790 -8.65 34.52 -12.44
CA LEU A 790 -9.04 33.38 -11.58
C LEU A 790 -10.07 32.55 -12.33
N SER A 791 -9.74 31.26 -12.57
CA SER A 791 -10.65 30.32 -13.23
C SER A 791 -11.27 29.36 -12.21
N ASN A 792 -12.45 28.86 -12.56
CA ASN A 792 -13.20 27.90 -11.75
C ASN A 792 -13.49 28.35 -10.31
N ALA A 793 -13.74 29.65 -10.15
CA ALA A 793 -14.06 30.22 -8.85
C ALA A 793 -15.52 29.99 -8.46
N ILE A 794 -15.80 30.14 -7.18
CA ILE A 794 -17.14 30.19 -6.62
C ILE A 794 -17.43 31.63 -6.17
N VAL A 795 -18.58 32.16 -6.56
CA VAL A 795 -19.10 33.44 -6.02
C VAL A 795 -20.26 33.08 -5.11
N GLU A 796 -20.15 33.45 -3.84
CA GLU A 796 -21.19 33.24 -2.86
C GLU A 796 -21.94 34.53 -2.56
N LEU A 797 -23.26 34.44 -2.43
CA LEU A 797 -24.13 35.54 -1.99
C LEU A 797 -24.85 35.05 -0.73
N GLN A 798 -24.73 35.84 0.35
CA GLN A 798 -25.41 35.58 1.61
C GLN A 798 -26.19 36.80 2.06
N VAL A 799 -27.26 36.56 2.78
CA VAL A 799 -28.04 37.60 3.46
C VAL A 799 -28.11 37.29 4.94
N PHE A 800 -27.60 38.18 5.77
CA PHE A 800 -27.53 37.97 7.22
C PHE A 800 -28.43 38.94 7.98
N ASP A 801 -29.01 38.47 9.05
CA ASP A 801 -29.66 39.30 10.04
C ASP A 801 -28.62 40.06 10.90
N LYS A 802 -29.10 40.99 11.74
CA LYS A 802 -28.24 41.76 12.65
C LYS A 802 -27.51 40.92 13.72
N SER A 803 -27.92 39.66 13.89
CA SER A 803 -27.32 38.74 14.83
C SER A 803 -26.30 37.85 14.15
N GLY A 804 -26.07 37.98 12.83
CA GLY A 804 -25.13 37.20 12.05
C GLY A 804 -25.68 35.84 11.60
N ASN A 805 -27.01 35.60 11.70
CA ASN A 805 -27.60 34.38 11.18
C ASN A 805 -27.92 34.54 9.69
N ALA A 806 -27.56 33.55 8.88
CA ALA A 806 -27.85 33.55 7.45
C ALA A 806 -29.35 33.32 7.20
N ALA A 807 -30.00 34.32 6.61
CA ALA A 807 -31.36 34.21 6.14
C ALA A 807 -31.49 33.59 4.74
N MET A 808 -30.40 33.67 3.96
CA MET A 808 -30.30 33.09 2.63
C MET A 808 -28.82 32.90 2.26
N THR A 809 -28.55 31.78 1.62
CA THR A 809 -27.25 31.53 0.99
C THR A 809 -27.46 30.93 -0.42
N THR A 810 -26.72 31.43 -1.38
CA THR A 810 -26.66 30.87 -2.72
C THR A 810 -25.28 31.14 -3.31
N TYR A 811 -24.88 30.35 -4.31
CA TYR A 811 -23.57 30.50 -4.93
C TYR A 811 -23.60 30.12 -6.42
N TRP A 812 -22.61 30.60 -7.16
CA TRP A 812 -22.37 30.31 -8.58
C TRP A 812 -20.98 29.71 -8.71
N THR A 813 -20.91 28.45 -9.16
CA THR A 813 -19.66 27.71 -9.37
C THR A 813 -19.11 27.90 -10.79
N GLY A 814 -17.85 27.52 -11.02
CA GLY A 814 -17.22 27.51 -12.33
C GLY A 814 -16.97 28.91 -12.93
N GLN A 815 -16.89 29.93 -12.09
CA GLN A 815 -16.75 31.30 -12.55
C GLN A 815 -15.31 31.62 -12.96
N THR A 816 -15.15 32.32 -14.10
CA THR A 816 -13.82 32.77 -14.57
C THR A 816 -13.77 34.29 -14.52
N PHE A 817 -12.92 34.82 -13.65
CA PHE A 817 -12.62 36.23 -13.56
C PHE A 817 -11.44 36.57 -14.45
N THR A 818 -11.57 37.65 -15.17
CA THR A 818 -10.49 38.28 -15.95
C THR A 818 -10.17 39.62 -15.34
N ALA A 819 -8.90 39.95 -15.20
CA ALA A 819 -8.42 41.19 -14.64
C ALA A 819 -9.15 42.41 -15.25
N GLY A 820 -9.68 43.30 -14.42
CA GLY A 820 -10.41 44.51 -14.79
C GLY A 820 -11.84 44.29 -15.30
N LYS A 821 -12.34 43.06 -15.35
CA LYS A 821 -13.69 42.73 -15.84
C LYS A 821 -14.63 42.40 -14.67
N ALA A 822 -15.86 42.87 -14.78
CA ALA A 822 -16.92 42.53 -13.85
C ALA A 822 -17.74 41.34 -14.37
N LEU A 823 -18.02 40.38 -13.49
CA LEU A 823 -19.06 39.40 -13.68
C LEU A 823 -20.35 39.89 -13.03
N GLN A 824 -21.46 39.61 -13.69
CA GLN A 824 -22.80 40.00 -13.25
C GLN A 824 -23.61 38.75 -12.95
N PHE A 825 -24.24 38.76 -11.77
CA PHE A 825 -25.11 37.66 -11.34
C PHE A 825 -26.44 38.24 -10.89
N SER A 826 -27.46 37.43 -10.81
CA SER A 826 -28.71 37.85 -10.19
C SER A 826 -29.37 36.65 -9.52
N TYR A 827 -29.93 36.91 -8.36
CA TYR A 827 -30.69 35.90 -7.63
C TYR A 827 -32.06 36.48 -7.20
N THR A 828 -33.11 35.71 -7.38
CA THR A 828 -34.44 36.06 -6.94
C THR A 828 -34.72 35.35 -5.63
N TRP A 829 -34.80 36.12 -4.56
CA TRP A 829 -35.03 35.62 -3.21
C TRP A 829 -36.44 35.90 -2.74
N THR A 830 -37.17 34.86 -2.40
CA THR A 830 -38.44 34.98 -1.68
C THR A 830 -38.15 34.74 -0.21
N SER A 831 -38.35 35.75 0.59
CA SER A 831 -38.08 35.66 2.03
C SER A 831 -39.13 34.77 2.73
N SER A 832 -38.77 34.18 3.86
CA SER A 832 -39.75 33.45 4.69
C SER A 832 -40.82 34.43 5.23
N ALA A 833 -42.06 33.97 5.26
CA ALA A 833 -43.15 34.76 5.89
C ALA A 833 -42.94 34.97 7.41
N SER A 834 -42.09 34.18 8.03
CA SER A 834 -41.69 34.32 9.44
C SER A 834 -40.41 35.14 9.63
N LEU A 835 -39.85 35.70 8.57
CA LEU A 835 -38.59 36.47 8.66
C LEU A 835 -38.80 37.71 9.49
N ALA A 836 -37.91 37.97 10.44
CA ALA A 836 -38.03 39.14 11.34
C ALA A 836 -37.88 40.46 10.57
N THR A 837 -38.61 41.47 10.97
CA THR A 837 -38.42 42.79 10.42
C THR A 837 -37.10 43.41 10.89
N GLY A 838 -36.43 44.15 9.98
CA GLY A 838 -35.12 44.76 10.27
C GLY A 838 -34.27 44.90 9.02
N THR A 839 -33.08 45.41 9.22
CA THR A 839 -32.07 45.52 8.15
C THR A 839 -31.20 44.28 8.16
N TYR A 840 -31.00 43.75 6.97
CA TYR A 840 -30.14 42.59 6.65
C TYR A 840 -28.95 43.05 5.82
N SER A 841 -27.76 42.56 6.11
CA SER A 841 -26.60 42.74 5.22
C SER A 841 -26.69 41.78 4.06
N VAL A 842 -26.14 42.21 2.93
CA VAL A 842 -25.92 41.35 1.76
C VAL A 842 -24.43 41.24 1.57
N ASP A 843 -23.91 40.03 1.75
CA ASP A 843 -22.50 39.77 1.77
C ASP A 843 -22.12 38.98 0.50
N ILE A 844 -20.91 39.17 -0.01
CA ILE A 844 -20.39 38.50 -1.21
C ILE A 844 -19.01 37.97 -0.92
N GLY A 845 -18.82 36.67 -1.17
CA GLY A 845 -17.54 35.98 -1.11
C GLY A 845 -17.04 35.49 -2.48
N VAL A 846 -15.73 35.41 -2.66
CA VAL A 846 -15.09 34.74 -3.79
C VAL A 846 -14.11 33.70 -3.28
N PHE A 847 -14.34 32.46 -3.68
CA PHE A 847 -13.58 31.30 -3.20
C PHE A 847 -12.97 30.53 -4.37
N ASP A 848 -12.03 29.65 -4.05
CA ASP A 848 -11.59 28.61 -4.96
C ASP A 848 -12.68 27.53 -5.16
N ALA A 849 -12.50 26.66 -6.15
CA ALA A 849 -13.47 25.63 -6.51
C ALA A 849 -13.78 24.63 -5.39
N THR A 850 -12.91 24.52 -4.40
CA THR A 850 -12.98 23.56 -3.29
C THR A 850 -13.36 24.20 -1.95
N TRP A 851 -13.67 25.49 -1.93
CA TRP A 851 -13.93 26.26 -0.72
C TRP A 851 -12.73 26.34 0.27
N SER A 852 -11.57 25.91 -0.15
CA SER A 852 -10.38 25.85 0.70
C SER A 852 -9.71 27.21 0.87
N HIS A 853 -9.94 28.13 -0.07
CA HIS A 853 -9.34 29.46 -0.04
C HIS A 853 -10.37 30.54 -0.33
N ASN A 854 -10.49 31.50 0.61
CA ASN A 854 -11.30 32.71 0.44
C ASN A 854 -10.43 33.84 -0.14
N TYR A 855 -10.63 34.17 -1.41
CA TYR A 855 -9.92 35.26 -2.08
C TYR A 855 -10.44 36.64 -1.70
N TYR A 856 -11.71 36.74 -1.35
CA TYR A 856 -12.37 38.01 -1.09
C TYR A 856 -13.67 37.79 -0.32
N TRP A 857 -13.91 38.68 0.65
CA TRP A 857 -15.17 38.75 1.35
C TRP A 857 -15.58 40.22 1.52
N ASN A 858 -16.81 40.54 1.16
CA ASN A 858 -17.43 41.83 1.39
C ASN A 858 -18.70 41.64 2.23
N GLY A 859 -18.61 41.89 3.53
CA GLY A 859 -19.71 41.78 4.50
C GLY A 859 -20.69 42.97 4.46
N SER A 860 -20.59 43.81 3.43
CA SER A 860 -21.46 44.97 3.27
C SER A 860 -21.65 45.36 1.78
N ALA A 861 -21.77 44.34 0.92
CA ALA A 861 -21.98 44.55 -0.51
C ALA A 861 -23.32 45.20 -0.85
N GLY A 862 -24.30 45.10 0.02
CA GLY A 862 -25.63 45.71 -0.07
C GLY A 862 -26.42 45.57 1.21
N SER A 863 -27.64 46.07 1.23
CA SER A 863 -28.55 45.90 2.36
C SER A 863 -30.01 45.71 1.92
N ILE A 864 -30.76 44.98 2.72
CA ILE A 864 -32.17 44.70 2.52
C ILE A 864 -32.91 45.10 3.80
N THR A 865 -34.05 45.77 3.64
CA THR A 865 -34.91 46.06 4.76
C THR A 865 -36.19 45.25 4.68
N ILE A 866 -36.45 44.44 5.66
CA ILE A 866 -37.70 43.70 5.83
C ILE A 866 -38.60 44.56 6.73
N SER A 867 -39.78 44.95 6.21
CA SER A 867 -40.72 45.79 6.98
C SER A 867 -42.16 45.42 6.64
N ASN A 868 -43.05 45.52 7.62
CA ASN A 868 -44.50 45.27 7.45
C ASN A 868 -45.25 46.49 6.81
N ALA A 869 -44.54 47.52 6.36
CA ALA A 869 -45.16 48.65 5.72
C ALA A 869 -45.64 48.28 4.31
N GLU A 870 -46.93 48.33 4.06
CA GLU A 870 -47.51 48.29 2.72
C GLU A 870 -46.89 49.39 1.87
N ALA A 871 -46.45 49.06 0.69
CA ALA A 871 -46.06 50.07 -0.33
C ALA A 871 -47.32 50.87 -0.64
N SER A 872 -47.40 52.10 -0.19
CA SER A 872 -48.47 53.03 -0.61
C SER A 872 -48.36 53.23 -2.11
N ALA A 873 -49.30 52.65 -2.85
CA ALA A 873 -49.45 52.90 -4.26
C ALA A 873 -49.67 54.40 -4.45
N LYS A 874 -48.72 55.10 -5.04
CA LYS A 874 -48.98 56.40 -5.62
C LYS A 874 -49.65 56.17 -6.96
N HIS A 875 -50.91 56.70 -7.04
CA HIS A 875 -51.64 56.93 -8.28
C HIS A 875 -50.84 57.72 -9.32
#